data_0f8b88ab074cb89fb490df58372d0954
#
_entry.id   0f8b88ab074cb89fb490df58372d0954
#
_cell.length_a   1.000
_cell.length_b   1.000
_cell.length_c   1.000
_cell.angle_alpha   90.00
_cell.angle_beta   90.00
_cell.angle_gamma   90.00
#
_symmetry.space_group_name_H-M   'P 1'
#
loop_
_entity.id
_entity.type
_entity.pdbx_description
1 polymer ?
#
loop_
_entity_poly.entity_id
_entity_poly.type
_entity_poly.pdbx_seq_one_letter_code
_entity_poly.pdbx_strand_id
1 'polypeptide(L)'
;MEASSVVEDDERVILVCTDPDSLEPQTPDQEHLLLTATDILTWDLPNILTFNTLKVHAHRSRLIEQSSYFRGLLGRSFSESCLSSITVKWDIGVFIQILKHIYDCSLDVTSENFLPLYEGAFYFGVETLILKCESWFSEVSSPEGFQSARLPMEDMIQIWKFGLEHASDFIVNLCVGCLARNFMWAKHNMFFKRIPHELLLSSVKHPHLTVDSETHLSDALLLWLESNMEDLECQSKDEDNCYEILKQIRLDLLALWFAAGKRNTSHFRQLAEESIASIFRLLTIPLMGSQDIFGYSDLQHLKIRLTEYSKKVDLSNCPQITPAILLLSLLPSSYIMDPAKKKIIEKFFINSGRPSKDRHVFPQRLLQTTTFEGVQEVDISKCWRLLIEHAVDYFCKSFPCLRILKAAYLLNIGTISFLQLLEKFPLVCEIDLTVDSTPVIPALFTILSSNPALIPPVPQKASIINNKAVEIMPFYKFGPPLSNVTRLTLEGRTDVCDSVLLYISRFCVSLCHLNIKGCISVTDVGISDLICRCRKLNSIVVCDTSFGINSVQALSSAISDGGNTSSMHSREKHFNSVASNLQELHMGGCKGVSDSSLLELMSQTQLLKSLCLRGTDLVDQALYNFLGSSLEMLDVSNTKISGAALAHVIHRNLSLKCLKAKDCRNLFPDNSCIKKRECCFFSLHEELHAGFRKTYSLEEIEFGWGFSTSSLSAMEPIMMSLKTIHIGLGGMLGEDALRKLPSTCPLLEKIILHFQVISDAILTNMVSSLVNLQELSLCYCFGDISMSSFKFSMQSLTKLRLERVTPWMTNADLLILSQNCKNLVELSLLGCPSLNSDSQEIISHGWPGLVSIHLEECGEVTSNGVSAFFYCKALEDLLLRHNGHGLQRNFIFKAASE
;
A
#
# COMPACT_ATOMS: atom_id res chain seq x y z
N MET A 1 3.91 17.94 -81.62
CA MET A 1 3.98 17.05 -80.39
C MET A 1 5.32 17.21 -79.68
N GLU A 2 5.67 18.41 -79.21
CA GLU A 2 6.89 18.69 -78.44
C GLU A 2 6.71 19.96 -77.56
N ALA A 3 5.52 20.10 -76.97
CA ALA A 3 5.24 21.30 -76.14
C ALA A 3 4.72 20.89 -74.72
N SER A 4 4.70 19.59 -74.39
CA SER A 4 4.17 19.10 -73.04
C SER A 4 5.23 18.66 -72.05
N SER A 5 6.51 18.58 -72.37
CA SER A 5 7.57 18.15 -71.48
C SER A 5 8.27 19.30 -70.72
N VAL A 6 8.15 20.54 -71.18
CA VAL A 6 8.82 21.74 -70.58
C VAL A 6 8.00 22.33 -69.41
N VAL A 7 6.70 22.07 -69.36
CA VAL A 7 5.83 22.60 -68.25
C VAL A 7 5.89 21.75 -66.98
N GLU A 8 6.28 20.45 -67.06
CA GLU A 8 6.36 19.56 -65.88
C GLU A 8 7.63 19.79 -65.04
N ASP A 9 8.73 20.30 -65.64
CA ASP A 9 9.99 20.50 -64.91
C ASP A 9 10.02 21.75 -64.03
N ASP A 10 9.18 22.77 -64.37
CA ASP A 10 9.10 24.03 -63.60
C ASP A 10 8.25 23.89 -62.29
N GLU A 11 7.55 22.80 -62.10
CA GLU A 11 6.77 22.47 -60.90
C GLU A 11 7.52 21.69 -59.80
N ARG A 12 8.73 21.21 -60.06
CA ARG A 12 9.51 20.39 -59.10
C ARG A 12 10.67 21.15 -58.47
N VAL A 13 10.95 20.86 -57.19
CA VAL A 13 12.09 21.41 -56.46
C VAL A 13 12.82 20.25 -55.77
N ILE A 14 14.16 20.33 -55.69
CA ILE A 14 14.98 19.36 -54.95
C ILE A 14 15.13 19.84 -53.53
N LEU A 15 14.64 19.03 -52.57
CA LEU A 15 14.90 19.23 -51.16
C LEU A 15 16.15 18.44 -50.77
N VAL A 16 17.12 19.10 -50.16
CA VAL A 16 18.36 18.49 -49.64
C VAL A 16 18.30 18.57 -48.13
N CYS A 17 17.98 17.46 -47.47
CA CYS A 17 17.98 17.37 -46.01
C CYS A 17 19.33 16.84 -45.54
N THR A 18 19.97 17.56 -44.62
CA THR A 18 21.24 17.15 -44.00
C THR A 18 21.05 17.05 -42.49
N ASP A 19 21.58 15.99 -41.89
CA ASP A 19 21.53 15.80 -40.47
C ASP A 19 22.37 16.88 -39.75
N PRO A 20 21.83 17.58 -38.75
CA PRO A 20 22.53 18.66 -38.04
C PRO A 20 23.77 18.19 -37.30
N ASP A 21 23.83 16.94 -36.86
CA ASP A 21 24.94 16.33 -36.09
C ASP A 21 26.10 15.82 -36.97
N SER A 22 25.98 15.86 -38.30
CA SER A 22 27.04 15.41 -39.20
C SER A 22 28.23 16.38 -39.20
N LEU A 23 29.35 16.00 -38.56
CA LEU A 23 30.56 16.83 -38.41
C LEU A 23 31.57 16.74 -39.56
N GLU A 24 31.31 16.04 -40.66
CA GLU A 24 32.31 15.84 -41.70
C GLU A 24 32.02 16.65 -42.97
N PRO A 25 33.03 17.37 -43.53
CA PRO A 25 32.93 17.95 -44.86
C PRO A 25 32.82 16.88 -45.90
N GLN A 26 31.80 16.94 -46.72
CA GLN A 26 31.46 15.98 -47.79
C GLN A 26 32.69 15.72 -48.71
N THR A 27 33.16 14.50 -48.81
CA THR A 27 34.01 14.06 -49.93
C THR A 27 33.15 14.00 -51.20
N PRO A 28 33.68 14.41 -52.37
CA PRO A 28 32.87 14.61 -53.60
C PRO A 28 32.29 13.31 -54.23
N ASP A 29 32.58 12.13 -53.74
CA ASP A 29 32.28 10.84 -54.36
C ASP A 29 31.23 9.95 -53.65
N GLN A 30 30.45 10.52 -52.68
CA GLN A 30 29.30 9.76 -52.14
C GLN A 30 28.14 9.80 -53.13
N GLU A 31 27.71 8.65 -53.64
CA GLU A 31 26.49 8.49 -54.42
C GLU A 31 25.29 9.01 -53.61
N HIS A 32 24.76 10.14 -54.05
CA HIS A 32 23.59 10.76 -53.46
C HIS A 32 22.34 10.05 -53.97
N LEU A 33 21.64 9.35 -53.04
CA LEU A 33 20.33 8.78 -53.34
C LEU A 33 19.33 9.87 -53.67
N LEU A 34 18.89 10.01 -54.89
CA LEU A 34 17.89 10.96 -55.35
C LEU A 34 16.54 10.24 -55.39
N LEU A 35 15.66 10.61 -54.47
CA LEU A 35 14.32 10.01 -54.30
C LEU A 35 13.23 10.92 -54.83
N THR A 36 12.09 10.36 -55.18
CA THR A 36 10.92 11.10 -55.60
C THR A 36 9.83 11.05 -54.52
N ALA A 37 9.32 12.17 -54.07
CA ALA A 37 8.35 12.25 -52.97
C ALA A 37 7.00 11.55 -53.26
N THR A 38 6.64 11.33 -54.53
CA THR A 38 5.45 10.55 -54.90
C THR A 38 5.55 9.09 -54.52
N ASP A 39 6.77 8.57 -54.44
CA ASP A 39 7.06 7.15 -54.17
C ASP A 39 7.44 6.89 -52.71
N ILE A 40 7.18 7.84 -51.80
CA ILE A 40 7.60 7.85 -50.40
C ILE A 40 7.17 6.58 -49.63
N LEU A 41 6.10 5.93 -50.04
CA LEU A 41 5.61 4.68 -49.45
C LEU A 41 6.48 3.46 -49.79
N THR A 42 7.24 3.53 -50.88
CA THR A 42 8.09 2.44 -51.39
C THR A 42 9.54 2.60 -50.95
N TRP A 43 9.86 3.67 -50.20
CA TRP A 43 11.23 3.93 -49.74
C TRP A 43 11.73 2.88 -48.73
N ASP A 44 12.94 2.41 -48.98
CA ASP A 44 13.67 1.54 -48.01
C ASP A 44 14.25 2.42 -46.88
N LEU A 45 13.43 2.68 -45.85
CA LEU A 45 13.78 3.54 -44.75
C LEU A 45 15.04 3.10 -43.98
N PRO A 46 15.25 1.78 -43.67
CA PRO A 46 16.46 1.33 -43.00
C PRO A 46 17.74 1.71 -43.75
N ASN A 47 17.70 1.64 -45.07
CA ASN A 47 18.86 1.97 -45.94
C ASN A 47 19.01 3.51 -46.04
N ILE A 48 17.91 4.26 -46.19
CA ILE A 48 17.94 5.73 -46.32
C ILE A 48 18.51 6.38 -45.06
N LEU A 49 18.15 5.89 -43.86
CA LEU A 49 18.62 6.41 -42.58
C LEU A 49 20.11 6.15 -42.31
N THR A 50 20.81 5.41 -43.18
CA THR A 50 22.28 5.24 -43.09
C THR A 50 23.04 6.40 -43.72
N PHE A 51 22.36 7.27 -44.48
CA PHE A 51 22.96 8.42 -45.18
C PHE A 51 22.80 9.71 -44.36
N ASN A 52 23.82 10.55 -44.34
CA ASN A 52 23.83 11.83 -43.68
C ASN A 52 23.19 12.94 -44.52
N THR A 53 22.82 12.66 -45.77
CA THR A 53 22.17 13.61 -46.68
C THR A 53 21.13 12.89 -47.53
N LEU A 54 19.91 13.42 -47.53
CA LEU A 54 18.78 12.96 -48.31
C LEU A 54 18.41 13.99 -49.36
N LYS A 55 18.35 13.60 -50.68
CA LYS A 55 17.86 14.45 -51.78
C LYS A 55 16.52 13.93 -52.24
N VAL A 56 15.50 14.81 -52.28
CA VAL A 56 14.12 14.45 -52.62
C VAL A 56 13.58 15.40 -53.67
N HIS A 57 13.10 14.87 -54.79
CA HIS A 57 12.28 15.63 -55.77
C HIS A 57 10.85 15.79 -55.21
N ALA A 58 10.44 17.01 -54.91
CA ALA A 58 9.13 17.33 -54.36
C ALA A 58 8.37 18.28 -55.23
N HIS A 59 7.03 18.29 -55.19
CA HIS A 59 6.17 19.19 -55.89
C HIS A 59 6.08 20.52 -55.18
N ARG A 60 6.44 21.60 -55.86
CA ARG A 60 6.42 22.96 -55.35
C ARG A 60 5.04 23.39 -54.86
N SER A 61 4.00 23.08 -55.65
CA SER A 61 2.61 23.36 -55.28
C SER A 61 2.18 22.72 -53.95
N ARG A 62 2.48 21.43 -53.75
CA ARG A 62 2.16 20.70 -52.53
C ARG A 62 2.86 21.28 -51.31
N LEU A 63 4.17 21.60 -51.43
CA LEU A 63 4.95 22.17 -50.32
C LEU A 63 4.39 23.55 -49.93
N ILE A 64 4.03 24.39 -50.88
CA ILE A 64 3.45 25.71 -50.62
C ILE A 64 2.08 25.62 -49.98
N GLU A 65 1.26 24.66 -50.37
CA GLU A 65 -0.08 24.46 -49.83
C GLU A 65 -0.02 24.00 -48.37
N GLN A 66 0.80 23.01 -48.05
CA GLN A 66 0.80 22.29 -46.78
C GLN A 66 1.76 22.88 -45.72
N SER A 67 2.70 23.74 -46.09
CA SER A 67 3.72 24.27 -45.20
C SER A 67 3.88 25.78 -45.34
N SER A 68 3.75 26.51 -44.25
CA SER A 68 3.99 27.96 -44.21
C SER A 68 5.47 28.31 -44.42
N TYR A 69 6.40 27.46 -43.99
CA TYR A 69 7.84 27.60 -44.21
C TYR A 69 8.15 27.52 -45.71
N PHE A 70 7.70 26.49 -46.40
CA PHE A 70 7.90 26.38 -47.84
C PHE A 70 7.11 27.42 -48.64
N ARG A 71 5.96 27.85 -48.14
CA ARG A 71 5.21 28.98 -48.72
C ARG A 71 6.01 30.26 -48.67
N GLY A 72 6.72 30.50 -47.56
CA GLY A 72 7.63 31.65 -47.45
C GLY A 72 8.79 31.57 -48.44
N LEU A 73 9.49 30.44 -48.49
CA LEU A 73 10.67 30.27 -49.36
C LEU A 73 10.35 30.19 -50.85
N LEU A 74 9.31 29.47 -51.24
CA LEU A 74 8.97 29.18 -52.63
C LEU A 74 7.93 30.15 -53.20
N GLY A 75 7.30 31.00 -52.38
CA GLY A 75 6.35 32.02 -52.83
C GLY A 75 7.02 33.11 -53.68
N ARG A 76 6.28 33.65 -54.60
CA ARG A 76 6.80 34.62 -55.64
C ARG A 76 7.38 35.91 -55.06
N SER A 77 7.40 36.10 -53.76
CA SER A 77 7.84 37.34 -53.09
C SER A 77 9.32 37.35 -52.67
N PHE A 78 10.04 36.24 -52.78
CA PHE A 78 11.43 36.12 -52.34
C PHE A 78 12.35 35.69 -53.50
N SER A 79 13.66 36.00 -53.37
CA SER A 79 14.70 35.65 -54.34
C SER A 79 14.87 34.17 -54.52
N GLU A 80 14.62 33.41 -53.41
CA GLU A 80 14.67 31.96 -53.36
C GLU A 80 13.57 31.24 -54.14
N SER A 81 12.53 31.99 -54.56
CA SER A 81 11.45 31.42 -55.37
C SER A 81 11.89 30.85 -56.71
N CYS A 82 13.05 31.24 -57.22
CA CYS A 82 13.65 30.75 -58.47
C CYS A 82 14.64 29.59 -58.25
N LEU A 83 14.90 29.16 -57.01
CA LEU A 83 15.85 28.10 -56.74
C LEU A 83 15.31 26.73 -57.17
N SER A 84 16.15 25.96 -57.81
CA SER A 84 15.90 24.54 -58.15
C SER A 84 16.14 23.56 -57.01
N SER A 85 16.89 23.99 -55.98
CA SER A 85 17.18 23.18 -54.80
C SER A 85 17.13 24.03 -53.52
N ILE A 86 16.57 23.44 -52.43
CA ILE A 86 16.50 24.02 -51.08
C ILE A 86 17.21 23.06 -50.11
N THR A 87 18.15 23.58 -49.33
CA THR A 87 18.84 22.82 -48.30
C THR A 87 18.17 23.06 -46.93
N VAL A 88 17.83 21.96 -46.23
CA VAL A 88 17.23 21.96 -44.93
C VAL A 88 18.14 21.18 -43.98
N LYS A 89 18.43 21.70 -42.79
CA LYS A 89 19.16 20.98 -41.73
C LYS A 89 18.14 20.50 -40.73
N TRP A 90 17.88 19.19 -40.76
CA TRP A 90 16.93 18.54 -39.84
C TRP A 90 17.21 17.04 -39.78
N ASP A 91 16.77 16.35 -38.67
CA ASP A 91 16.80 14.91 -38.62
C ASP A 91 16.09 14.28 -39.79
N ILE A 92 16.78 13.40 -40.52
CA ILE A 92 16.30 12.81 -41.78
C ILE A 92 15.03 11.98 -41.56
N GLY A 93 14.98 11.20 -40.41
CA GLY A 93 13.84 10.35 -40.08
C GLY A 93 12.58 11.15 -39.82
N VAL A 94 12.68 12.24 -39.06
CA VAL A 94 11.59 13.17 -38.79
C VAL A 94 11.16 13.90 -40.07
N PHE A 95 12.12 14.36 -40.86
CA PHE A 95 11.83 15.04 -42.13
C PHE A 95 11.05 14.14 -43.09
N ILE A 96 11.42 12.84 -43.19
CA ILE A 96 10.67 11.86 -44.00
C ILE A 96 9.22 11.72 -43.48
N GLN A 97 9.03 11.68 -42.18
CA GLN A 97 7.68 11.57 -41.60
C GLN A 97 6.83 12.83 -41.92
N ILE A 98 7.43 14.01 -41.85
CA ILE A 98 6.77 15.26 -42.25
C ILE A 98 6.41 15.27 -43.75
N LEU A 99 7.32 14.82 -44.62
CA LEU A 99 7.03 14.65 -46.03
C LEU A 99 5.91 13.62 -46.27
N LYS A 100 5.91 12.49 -45.57
CA LYS A 100 4.78 11.54 -45.64
C LYS A 100 3.45 12.20 -45.36
N HIS A 101 3.40 13.07 -44.36
CA HIS A 101 2.17 13.78 -44.00
C HIS A 101 1.78 14.80 -45.11
N ILE A 102 2.74 15.58 -45.64
CA ILE A 102 2.52 16.54 -46.75
C ILE A 102 1.98 15.82 -47.98
N TYR A 103 2.35 14.55 -48.21
CA TYR A 103 1.89 13.72 -49.32
C TYR A 103 0.69 12.83 -48.97
N ASP A 104 -0.07 13.15 -47.94
CA ASP A 104 -1.29 12.45 -47.49
C ASP A 104 -1.09 10.94 -47.18
N CYS A 105 0.14 10.57 -46.86
CA CYS A 105 0.41 9.20 -46.43
C CYS A 105 -0.01 8.97 -44.98
N SER A 106 -0.35 7.73 -44.63
CA SER A 106 -0.67 7.36 -43.27
C SER A 106 0.56 7.55 -42.37
N LEU A 107 0.38 8.26 -41.28
CA LEU A 107 1.39 8.55 -40.27
C LEU A 107 0.81 8.29 -38.90
N ASP A 108 1.42 7.38 -38.13
CA ASP A 108 1.04 7.12 -36.76
C ASP A 108 1.90 7.92 -35.79
N VAL A 109 1.24 8.68 -34.93
CA VAL A 109 1.90 9.40 -33.82
C VAL A 109 2.00 8.46 -32.64
N THR A 110 3.21 8.32 -32.08
CA THR A 110 3.51 7.47 -30.92
C THR A 110 4.21 8.28 -29.85
N SER A 111 4.35 7.73 -28.65
CA SER A 111 5.11 8.37 -27.55
C SER A 111 6.56 8.66 -27.94
N GLU A 112 7.17 7.80 -28.77
CA GLU A 112 8.57 7.93 -29.18
C GLU A 112 8.80 9.01 -30.23
N ASN A 113 7.85 9.19 -31.18
CA ASN A 113 8.02 10.12 -32.29
C ASN A 113 7.27 11.45 -32.10
N PHE A 114 6.42 11.58 -31.07
CA PHE A 114 5.58 12.76 -30.86
C PHE A 114 6.37 14.05 -30.80
N LEU A 115 7.37 14.13 -29.89
CA LEU A 115 8.10 15.38 -29.67
C LEU A 115 8.90 15.81 -30.92
N PRO A 116 9.74 14.94 -31.54
CA PRO A 116 10.45 15.28 -32.76
C PRO A 116 9.53 15.69 -33.92
N LEU A 117 8.38 14.99 -34.09
CA LEU A 117 7.37 15.34 -35.09
C LEU A 117 6.70 16.69 -34.82
N TYR A 118 6.36 16.98 -33.59
CA TYR A 118 5.72 18.21 -33.19
C TYR A 118 6.67 19.39 -33.39
N GLU A 119 7.96 19.25 -32.99
CA GLU A 119 9.01 20.23 -33.26
C GLU A 119 9.17 20.49 -34.77
N GLY A 120 9.28 19.44 -35.57
CA GLY A 120 9.41 19.55 -37.01
C GLY A 120 8.18 20.14 -37.64
N ALA A 121 6.98 19.73 -37.23
CA ALA A 121 5.73 20.31 -37.74
C ALA A 121 5.63 21.81 -37.44
N PHE A 122 6.06 22.21 -36.25
CA PHE A 122 6.09 23.63 -35.86
C PHE A 122 7.12 24.42 -36.67
N TYR A 123 8.37 23.90 -36.79
CA TYR A 123 9.41 24.54 -37.60
C TYR A 123 9.04 24.72 -39.07
N PHE A 124 8.49 23.68 -39.70
CA PHE A 124 8.07 23.71 -41.08
C PHE A 124 6.68 24.34 -41.26
N GLY A 125 5.99 24.70 -40.20
CA GLY A 125 4.66 25.31 -40.24
C GLY A 125 3.63 24.43 -40.96
N VAL A 126 3.58 23.12 -40.62
CA VAL A 126 2.60 22.17 -41.16
C VAL A 126 1.43 22.05 -40.17
N GLU A 127 0.47 22.98 -40.27
CA GLU A 127 -0.66 23.14 -39.34
C GLU A 127 -1.46 21.86 -39.17
N THR A 128 -1.71 21.11 -40.23
CA THR A 128 -2.47 19.86 -40.21
C THR A 128 -1.78 18.79 -39.38
N LEU A 129 -0.44 18.73 -39.40
CA LEU A 129 0.36 17.80 -38.59
C LEU A 129 0.41 18.25 -37.11
N ILE A 130 0.51 19.56 -36.85
CA ILE A 130 0.43 20.13 -35.51
C ILE A 130 -0.89 19.69 -34.85
N LEU A 131 -2.03 19.94 -35.53
CA LEU A 131 -3.35 19.55 -35.04
C LEU A 131 -3.48 18.03 -34.81
N LYS A 132 -2.87 17.22 -35.67
CA LYS A 132 -2.84 15.75 -35.50
C LYS A 132 -2.06 15.33 -34.25
N CYS A 133 -0.90 15.92 -34.05
CA CYS A 133 -0.09 15.68 -32.84
C CYS A 133 -0.83 16.13 -31.56
N GLU A 134 -1.44 17.32 -31.60
CA GLU A 134 -2.23 17.86 -30.49
C GLU A 134 -3.45 17.00 -30.16
N SER A 135 -4.16 16.51 -31.17
CA SER A 135 -5.28 15.58 -31.00
C SER A 135 -4.82 14.26 -30.36
N TRP A 136 -3.73 13.68 -30.85
CA TRP A 136 -3.14 12.47 -30.27
C TRP A 136 -2.72 12.69 -28.81
N PHE A 137 -2.02 13.78 -28.48
CA PHE A 137 -1.59 14.07 -27.12
C PHE A 137 -2.77 14.34 -26.17
N SER A 138 -3.82 14.99 -26.67
CA SER A 138 -5.06 15.16 -25.92
C SER A 138 -5.75 13.84 -25.60
N GLU A 139 -5.77 12.90 -26.55
CA GLU A 139 -6.30 11.55 -26.36
C GLU A 139 -5.46 10.73 -25.36
N VAL A 140 -4.14 10.74 -25.51
CA VAL A 140 -3.20 10.08 -24.59
C VAL A 140 -3.27 10.67 -23.18
N SER A 141 -3.54 11.97 -23.06
CA SER A 141 -3.71 12.65 -21.76
C SER A 141 -5.02 12.28 -21.06
N SER A 142 -5.96 11.61 -21.74
CA SER A 142 -7.17 11.10 -21.12
C SER A 142 -6.87 9.91 -20.20
N PRO A 143 -7.70 9.61 -19.18
CA PRO A 143 -7.47 8.50 -18.26
C PRO A 143 -7.36 7.12 -18.92
N GLU A 144 -8.09 6.93 -20.02
CA GLU A 144 -8.14 5.70 -20.80
C GLU A 144 -6.93 5.60 -21.73
N GLY A 145 -6.63 6.68 -22.45
CA GLY A 145 -5.50 6.78 -23.35
C GLY A 145 -4.15 6.72 -22.65
N PHE A 146 -4.02 7.33 -21.47
CA PHE A 146 -2.80 7.33 -20.67
C PHE A 146 -2.33 5.91 -20.28
N GLN A 147 -3.26 5.02 -19.95
CA GLN A 147 -2.93 3.62 -19.65
C GLN A 147 -2.47 2.84 -20.89
N SER A 148 -3.00 3.19 -22.06
CA SER A 148 -2.68 2.53 -23.34
C SER A 148 -1.35 3.00 -23.92
N ALA A 149 -1.09 4.30 -23.92
CA ALA A 149 0.05 4.90 -24.62
C ALA A 149 1.36 4.87 -23.82
N ARG A 150 1.30 4.67 -22.49
CA ARG A 150 2.47 4.58 -21.57
C ARG A 150 3.49 5.71 -21.78
N LEU A 151 3.02 6.97 -21.86
CA LEU A 151 3.91 8.13 -22.02
C LEU A 151 4.93 8.16 -20.85
N PRO A 152 6.24 8.07 -21.10
CA PRO A 152 7.25 8.16 -20.05
C PRO A 152 7.21 9.53 -19.37
N MET A 153 7.51 9.58 -18.08
CA MET A 153 7.57 10.84 -17.32
C MET A 153 8.63 11.79 -17.89
N GLU A 154 9.74 11.25 -18.33
CA GLU A 154 10.85 12.02 -18.89
C GLU A 154 10.42 12.74 -20.17
N ASP A 155 9.72 12.07 -21.07
CA ASP A 155 9.19 12.64 -22.30
C ASP A 155 8.17 13.73 -22.00
N MET A 156 7.29 13.52 -21.02
CA MET A 156 6.32 14.55 -20.59
C MET A 156 7.03 15.82 -20.08
N ILE A 157 8.13 15.68 -19.34
CA ILE A 157 8.92 16.83 -18.88
C ILE A 157 9.56 17.56 -20.09
N GLN A 158 10.07 16.83 -21.07
CA GLN A 158 10.64 17.42 -22.29
C GLN A 158 9.57 18.13 -23.13
N ILE A 159 8.42 17.52 -23.33
CA ILE A 159 7.27 18.12 -24.01
C ILE A 159 6.84 19.42 -23.31
N TRP A 160 6.79 19.42 -21.98
CA TRP A 160 6.46 20.62 -21.22
C TRP A 160 7.50 21.75 -21.41
N LYS A 161 8.81 21.43 -21.37
CA LYS A 161 9.88 22.39 -21.62
C LYS A 161 9.77 22.98 -23.02
N PHE A 162 9.57 22.14 -24.03
CA PHE A 162 9.33 22.58 -25.40
C PHE A 162 8.15 23.55 -25.48
N GLY A 163 7.04 23.25 -24.81
CA GLY A 163 5.88 24.14 -24.73
C GLY A 163 6.20 25.52 -24.17
N LEU A 164 7.08 25.59 -23.16
CA LEU A 164 7.54 26.87 -22.59
C LEU A 164 8.44 27.64 -23.55
N GLU A 165 9.41 26.98 -24.17
CA GLU A 165 10.37 27.58 -25.09
C GLU A 165 9.68 28.19 -26.30
N HIS A 166 8.60 27.58 -26.76
CA HIS A 166 7.83 28.03 -27.94
C HIS A 166 6.54 28.79 -27.58
N ALA A 167 6.37 29.16 -26.29
CA ALA A 167 5.19 29.87 -25.78
C ALA A 167 3.85 29.22 -26.18
N SER A 168 3.81 27.88 -26.20
CA SER A 168 2.60 27.10 -26.48
C SER A 168 1.82 26.83 -25.19
N ASP A 169 0.89 27.72 -24.85
CA ASP A 169 0.03 27.55 -23.66
C ASP A 169 -0.78 26.25 -23.72
N PHE A 170 -1.12 25.80 -24.93
CA PHE A 170 -1.87 24.55 -25.12
C PHE A 170 -1.09 23.34 -24.61
N ILE A 171 0.16 23.14 -25.04
CA ILE A 171 1.03 22.03 -24.62
C ILE A 171 1.34 22.11 -23.12
N VAL A 172 1.66 23.30 -22.63
CA VAL A 172 1.92 23.52 -21.19
C VAL A 172 0.71 23.08 -20.36
N ASN A 173 -0.49 23.53 -20.69
CA ASN A 173 -1.72 23.20 -19.98
C ASN A 173 -2.07 21.71 -20.08
N LEU A 174 -1.84 21.07 -21.22
CA LEU A 174 -2.04 19.62 -21.37
C LEU A 174 -1.10 18.83 -20.48
N CYS A 175 0.19 19.16 -20.42
CA CYS A 175 1.17 18.50 -19.54
C CYS A 175 0.79 18.68 -18.08
N VAL A 176 0.44 19.91 -17.66
CA VAL A 176 -0.04 20.20 -16.29
C VAL A 176 -1.28 19.38 -15.95
N GLY A 177 -2.27 19.36 -16.84
CA GLY A 177 -3.50 18.60 -16.64
C GLY A 177 -3.27 17.08 -16.64
N CYS A 178 -2.36 16.57 -17.47
CA CYS A 178 -1.97 15.17 -17.51
C CYS A 178 -1.30 14.75 -16.19
N LEU A 179 -0.33 15.54 -15.71
CA LEU A 179 0.34 15.28 -14.45
C LEU A 179 -0.62 15.36 -13.26
N ALA A 180 -1.51 16.34 -13.23
CA ALA A 180 -2.50 16.51 -12.18
C ALA A 180 -3.47 15.31 -12.09
N ARG A 181 -4.00 14.84 -13.22
CA ARG A 181 -4.91 13.68 -13.28
C ARG A 181 -4.23 12.37 -12.89
N ASN A 182 -2.94 12.21 -13.22
CA ASN A 182 -2.17 10.98 -12.99
C ASN A 182 -1.12 11.14 -11.87
N PHE A 183 -1.37 12.03 -10.90
CA PHE A 183 -0.40 12.39 -9.86
C PHE A 183 0.10 11.19 -9.05
N MET A 184 -0.79 10.25 -8.71
CA MET A 184 -0.40 9.05 -7.95
C MET A 184 0.52 8.13 -8.75
N TRP A 185 0.34 8.01 -10.06
CA TRP A 185 1.29 7.32 -10.92
C TRP A 185 2.64 8.04 -10.95
N ALA A 186 2.62 9.36 -11.08
CA ALA A 186 3.81 10.19 -11.12
C ALA A 186 4.66 10.02 -9.85
N LYS A 187 4.04 10.03 -8.66
CA LYS A 187 4.71 9.82 -7.36
C LYS A 187 5.57 8.55 -7.31
N HIS A 188 5.10 7.47 -7.94
CA HIS A 188 5.80 6.17 -7.94
C HIS A 188 6.85 6.05 -9.04
N ASN A 189 6.99 7.07 -9.89
CA ASN A 189 7.97 7.09 -10.96
C ASN A 189 9.34 7.57 -10.45
N MET A 190 10.42 6.93 -10.90
CA MET A 190 11.79 7.30 -10.51
C MET A 190 12.17 8.74 -10.90
N PHE A 191 11.54 9.30 -11.94
CA PHE A 191 11.76 10.68 -12.39
C PHE A 191 10.92 11.72 -11.64
N PHE A 192 10.07 11.32 -10.69
CA PHE A 192 9.24 12.25 -9.92
C PHE A 192 10.07 13.36 -9.26
N LYS A 193 11.23 13.02 -8.73
CA LYS A 193 12.16 13.96 -8.08
C LYS A 193 12.75 15.00 -9.03
N ARG A 194 12.69 14.78 -10.34
CA ARG A 194 13.23 15.67 -11.39
C ARG A 194 12.16 16.55 -12.03
N ILE A 195 10.93 16.51 -11.57
CA ILE A 195 9.86 17.37 -12.09
C ILE A 195 10.22 18.82 -11.78
N PRO A 196 10.19 19.73 -12.78
CA PRO A 196 10.43 21.16 -12.55
C PRO A 196 9.42 21.75 -11.56
N HIS A 197 9.87 22.67 -10.71
CA HIS A 197 9.05 23.31 -9.68
C HIS A 197 7.75 23.91 -10.24
N GLU A 198 7.85 24.66 -11.34
CA GLU A 198 6.71 25.32 -11.96
C GLU A 198 5.67 24.33 -12.48
N LEU A 199 6.12 23.24 -13.11
CA LEU A 199 5.23 22.17 -13.58
C LEU A 199 4.52 21.50 -12.40
N LEU A 200 5.27 21.18 -11.33
CA LEU A 200 4.71 20.54 -10.13
C LEU A 200 3.71 21.47 -9.43
N LEU A 201 4.08 22.74 -9.21
CA LEU A 201 3.23 23.74 -8.56
C LEU A 201 1.92 23.95 -9.35
N SER A 202 2.03 24.13 -10.67
CA SER A 202 0.86 24.30 -11.56
C SER A 202 -0.04 23.07 -11.55
N SER A 203 0.55 21.86 -11.49
CA SER A 203 -0.21 20.61 -11.42
C SER A 203 -0.91 20.43 -10.07
N VAL A 204 -0.28 20.83 -8.98
CA VAL A 204 -0.89 20.75 -7.62
C VAL A 204 -2.02 21.78 -7.46
N LYS A 205 -1.93 22.93 -8.12
CA LYS A 205 -3.01 23.95 -8.18
C LYS A 205 -4.13 23.59 -9.15
N HIS A 206 -3.93 22.61 -10.02
CA HIS A 206 -4.88 22.28 -11.07
C HIS A 206 -6.20 21.72 -10.51
N PRO A 207 -7.38 22.11 -11.05
CA PRO A 207 -8.69 21.64 -10.55
C PRO A 207 -8.88 20.14 -10.59
N HIS A 208 -8.25 19.46 -11.52
CA HIS A 208 -8.31 18.00 -11.67
C HIS A 208 -7.18 17.27 -10.95
N LEU A 209 -6.51 17.89 -9.97
CA LEU A 209 -5.54 17.18 -9.14
C LEU A 209 -6.20 15.98 -8.47
N THR A 210 -5.75 14.79 -8.84
CA THR A 210 -6.29 13.52 -8.36
C THR A 210 -5.28 12.80 -7.50
N VAL A 211 -5.61 12.68 -6.23
CA VAL A 211 -4.81 12.00 -5.19
C VAL A 211 -5.70 11.11 -4.35
N ASP A 212 -5.14 10.04 -3.82
CA ASP A 212 -5.89 9.10 -2.98
C ASP A 212 -6.21 9.72 -1.61
N SER A 213 -5.31 10.56 -1.06
CA SER A 213 -5.50 11.32 0.18
C SER A 213 -4.56 12.52 0.27
N GLU A 214 -4.84 13.45 1.18
CA GLU A 214 -3.94 14.58 1.47
C GLU A 214 -2.60 14.10 2.07
N THR A 215 -2.60 12.99 2.78
CA THR A 215 -1.37 12.36 3.31
C THR A 215 -0.46 11.90 2.17
N HIS A 216 -1.02 11.27 1.13
CA HIS A 216 -0.25 10.85 -0.05
C HIS A 216 0.31 12.05 -0.84
N LEU A 217 -0.47 13.13 -0.95
CA LEU A 217 -0.01 14.38 -1.57
C LEU A 217 1.16 14.97 -0.76
N SER A 218 0.98 15.12 0.55
CA SER A 218 1.99 15.72 1.43
C SER A 218 3.29 14.94 1.42
N ASP A 219 3.22 13.60 1.47
CA ASP A 219 4.38 12.72 1.43
C ASP A 219 5.13 12.85 0.09
N ALA A 220 4.40 12.95 -1.04
CA ALA A 220 5.00 13.18 -2.34
C ALA A 220 5.71 14.53 -2.44
N LEU A 221 5.09 15.60 -1.95
CA LEU A 221 5.68 16.94 -1.98
C LEU A 221 6.91 17.04 -1.08
N LEU A 222 6.88 16.41 0.09
CA LEU A 222 8.06 16.36 0.98
C LEU A 222 9.20 15.57 0.34
N LEU A 223 8.93 14.43 -0.28
CA LEU A 223 9.93 13.64 -1.00
C LEU A 223 10.59 14.44 -2.14
N TRP A 224 9.78 15.22 -2.86
CA TRP A 224 10.28 16.09 -3.93
C TRP A 224 11.15 17.22 -3.37
N LEU A 225 10.70 17.89 -2.30
CA LEU A 225 11.45 18.96 -1.63
C LEU A 225 12.80 18.47 -1.10
N GLU A 226 12.81 17.36 -0.35
CA GLU A 226 14.04 16.76 0.21
C GLU A 226 15.09 16.47 -0.87
N SER A 227 14.63 16.20 -2.11
CA SER A 227 15.53 15.88 -3.23
C SER A 227 16.02 17.12 -4.01
N ASN A 228 15.35 18.27 -3.88
CA ASN A 228 15.64 19.47 -4.67
C ASN A 228 16.07 20.68 -3.82
N MET A 229 16.27 20.48 -2.51
CA MET A 229 16.61 21.58 -1.58
C MET A 229 17.91 22.30 -1.96
N GLU A 230 18.96 21.56 -2.30
CA GLU A 230 20.27 22.13 -2.63
C GLU A 230 20.18 23.05 -3.87
N ASP A 231 19.40 22.66 -4.85
CA ASP A 231 19.21 23.43 -6.09
C ASP A 231 18.34 24.69 -5.86
N LEU A 232 17.35 24.59 -4.97
CA LEU A 232 16.43 25.69 -4.66
C LEU A 232 17.10 26.77 -3.78
N GLU A 233 17.94 26.38 -2.83
CA GLU A 233 18.73 27.32 -2.01
C GLU A 233 19.77 28.11 -2.83
N CYS A 234 20.29 27.53 -3.91
CA CYS A 234 21.23 28.20 -4.82
C CYS A 234 20.58 29.20 -5.77
N GLN A 235 19.28 29.01 -6.12
CA GLN A 235 18.62 29.79 -7.18
C GLN A 235 17.78 30.98 -6.67
N SER A 236 17.32 30.94 -5.42
CA SER A 236 16.44 31.98 -4.90
C SER A 236 16.88 32.46 -3.51
N LYS A 237 16.95 33.78 -3.36
CA LYS A 237 17.00 34.45 -2.06
C LYS A 237 15.64 34.42 -1.35
N ASP A 238 14.63 33.82 -1.96
CA ASP A 238 13.25 33.79 -1.50
C ASP A 238 12.90 32.39 -1.00
N GLU A 239 13.02 32.17 0.30
CA GLU A 239 12.47 31.00 1.02
C GLU A 239 10.97 30.84 0.77
N ASP A 240 10.27 31.89 0.33
CA ASP A 240 8.82 31.90 0.08
C ASP A 240 8.36 30.96 -1.05
N ASN A 241 9.17 30.68 -2.06
CA ASN A 241 8.79 29.85 -3.19
C ASN A 241 8.65 28.37 -2.85
N CYS A 242 9.53 27.83 -1.98
CA CYS A 242 9.43 26.43 -1.54
C CYS A 242 8.19 26.18 -0.70
N TYR A 243 7.77 27.16 0.09
CA TYR A 243 6.57 27.06 0.92
C TYR A 243 5.28 27.18 0.12
N GLU A 244 5.30 27.77 -1.08
CA GLU A 244 4.08 27.94 -1.89
C GLU A 244 3.46 26.58 -2.28
N ILE A 245 4.28 25.60 -2.59
CA ILE A 245 3.81 24.26 -2.96
C ILE A 245 3.17 23.55 -1.75
N LEU A 246 3.73 23.70 -0.55
CA LEU A 246 3.20 23.11 0.67
C LEU A 246 1.90 23.79 1.14
N LYS A 247 1.69 25.07 0.82
CA LYS A 247 0.44 25.80 1.11
C LYS A 247 -0.79 25.20 0.40
N GLN A 248 -0.56 24.36 -0.62
CA GLN A 248 -1.63 23.68 -1.34
C GLN A 248 -2.20 22.46 -0.60
N ILE A 249 -1.55 22.04 0.49
CA ILE A 249 -1.97 20.91 1.32
C ILE A 249 -3.16 21.32 2.19
N ARG A 250 -4.19 20.49 2.26
CA ARG A 250 -5.34 20.67 3.16
C ARG A 250 -5.01 20.08 4.52
N LEU A 251 -4.41 20.88 5.38
CA LEU A 251 -3.87 20.46 6.69
C LEU A 251 -4.92 19.79 7.60
N ASP A 252 -6.19 20.19 7.47
CA ASP A 252 -7.32 19.63 8.23
C ASP A 252 -7.63 18.18 7.90
N LEU A 253 -7.18 17.69 6.76
CA LEU A 253 -7.48 16.35 6.23
C LEU A 253 -6.28 15.40 6.26
N LEU A 254 -5.17 15.80 6.86
CA LEU A 254 -4.03 14.93 7.07
C LEU A 254 -4.35 13.84 8.10
N ALA A 255 -3.76 12.67 7.94
CA ALA A 255 -3.78 11.66 8.98
C ALA A 255 -2.99 12.16 10.21
N LEU A 256 -3.57 12.00 11.41
CA LEU A 256 -2.98 12.53 12.64
C LEU A 256 -1.56 11.99 12.90
N TRP A 257 -1.35 10.71 12.66
CA TRP A 257 -0.04 10.06 12.82
C TRP A 257 1.01 10.65 11.87
N PHE A 258 0.61 10.99 10.64
CA PHE A 258 1.52 11.58 9.65
C PHE A 258 1.96 12.99 10.09
N ALA A 259 0.99 13.85 10.43
CA ALA A 259 1.29 15.19 10.92
C ALA A 259 2.17 15.15 12.18
N ALA A 260 1.86 14.25 13.14
CA ALA A 260 2.66 14.07 14.34
C ALA A 260 4.08 13.59 14.03
N GLY A 261 4.25 12.61 13.13
CA GLY A 261 5.57 12.09 12.73
C GLY A 261 6.45 13.11 12.02
N LYS A 262 5.84 14.05 11.29
CA LYS A 262 6.58 15.09 10.53
C LYS A 262 6.93 16.36 11.33
N ARG A 263 6.62 16.42 12.63
CA ARG A 263 6.97 17.57 13.49
C ARG A 263 8.46 17.85 13.60
N ASN A 264 9.31 16.84 13.41
CA ASN A 264 10.74 16.97 13.46
C ASN A 264 11.38 17.30 12.09
N THR A 265 10.59 17.37 11.02
CA THR A 265 11.06 17.75 9.68
C THR A 265 11.15 19.28 9.60
N SER A 266 12.34 19.85 9.34
CA SER A 266 12.60 21.29 9.38
C SER A 266 11.60 22.12 8.56
N HIS A 267 11.34 21.69 7.34
CA HIS A 267 10.50 22.44 6.38
C HIS A 267 8.98 22.20 6.55
N PHE A 268 8.57 21.20 7.33
CA PHE A 268 7.16 20.88 7.53
C PHE A 268 6.69 21.09 8.98
N ARG A 269 7.59 21.40 9.90
CA ARG A 269 7.29 21.48 11.34
C ARG A 269 6.12 22.38 11.64
N GLN A 270 6.14 23.61 11.14
CA GLN A 270 5.06 24.59 11.40
C GLN A 270 3.72 24.08 10.86
N LEU A 271 3.70 23.60 9.60
CA LEU A 271 2.49 23.05 8.98
C LEU A 271 1.96 21.79 9.71
N ALA A 272 2.86 20.96 10.23
CA ALA A 272 2.49 19.81 11.05
C ALA A 272 1.81 20.24 12.36
N GLU A 273 2.33 21.26 13.05
CA GLU A 273 1.75 21.80 14.26
C GLU A 273 0.39 22.46 13.98
N GLU A 274 0.27 23.22 12.90
CA GLU A 274 -0.98 23.81 12.45
C GLU A 274 -2.03 22.73 12.11
N SER A 275 -1.60 21.67 11.40
CA SER A 275 -2.47 20.53 11.09
C SER A 275 -2.99 19.86 12.36
N ILE A 276 -2.09 19.52 13.29
CA ILE A 276 -2.47 18.90 14.57
C ILE A 276 -3.46 19.79 15.33
N ALA A 277 -3.17 21.09 15.46
CA ALA A 277 -4.06 22.03 16.13
C ALA A 277 -5.44 22.11 15.46
N SER A 278 -5.47 22.10 14.15
CA SER A 278 -6.71 22.11 13.37
C SER A 278 -7.51 20.82 13.53
N ILE A 279 -6.86 19.66 13.45
CA ILE A 279 -7.50 18.36 13.69
C ILE A 279 -8.13 18.34 15.09
N PHE A 280 -7.40 18.77 16.14
CA PHE A 280 -7.96 18.81 17.50
C PHE A 280 -9.11 19.78 17.61
N ARG A 281 -9.06 20.95 16.97
CA ARG A 281 -10.18 21.88 16.90
C ARG A 281 -11.41 21.19 16.31
N LEU A 282 -11.28 20.48 15.19
CA LEU A 282 -12.38 19.72 14.59
C LEU A 282 -12.92 18.62 15.51
N LEU A 283 -12.05 17.98 16.29
CA LEU A 283 -12.45 16.96 17.26
C LEU A 283 -13.22 17.56 18.47
N THR A 284 -13.02 18.82 18.80
CA THR A 284 -13.65 19.51 19.96
C THR A 284 -14.90 20.32 19.61
N ILE A 285 -15.15 20.63 18.34
CA ILE A 285 -16.33 21.43 17.89
C ILE A 285 -17.64 20.99 18.53
N PRO A 286 -18.00 19.71 18.66
CA PRO A 286 -19.26 19.29 19.27
C PRO A 286 -19.45 19.71 20.71
N LEU A 287 -18.38 20.06 21.41
CA LEU A 287 -18.39 20.43 22.83
C LEU A 287 -18.62 21.95 23.07
N MET A 288 -18.30 22.77 22.10
CA MET A 288 -18.21 24.24 22.29
C MET A 288 -19.49 25.04 21.95
N GLY A 289 -20.45 24.51 21.20
CA GLY A 289 -21.79 25.08 20.99
C GLY A 289 -21.88 26.50 20.40
N SER A 290 -20.80 27.06 19.83
CA SER A 290 -20.77 28.41 19.29
C SER A 290 -21.19 28.49 17.80
N GLN A 291 -21.93 29.55 17.43
CA GLN A 291 -22.57 29.67 16.10
C GLN A 291 -21.67 30.19 14.99
N ASP A 292 -20.47 30.72 15.27
CA ASP A 292 -19.60 31.36 14.27
C ASP A 292 -18.23 30.68 14.17
N ILE A 293 -18.23 29.35 13.95
CA ILE A 293 -16.99 28.55 13.98
C ILE A 293 -16.25 28.53 12.64
N PHE A 294 -16.94 28.75 11.51
CA PHE A 294 -16.36 28.55 10.19
C PHE A 294 -16.41 29.78 9.28
N GLY A 295 -15.23 30.30 8.88
CA GLY A 295 -15.11 31.25 7.78
C GLY A 295 -15.42 30.59 6.42
N TYR A 296 -15.54 31.41 5.36
CA TYR A 296 -15.80 30.90 3.99
C TYR A 296 -14.65 30.01 3.48
N SER A 297 -13.41 30.41 3.73
CA SER A 297 -12.20 29.67 3.36
C SER A 297 -12.10 28.32 4.05
N ASP A 298 -12.56 28.23 5.30
CA ASP A 298 -12.40 27.02 6.12
C ASP A 298 -13.19 25.83 5.55
N LEU A 299 -14.40 26.05 5.03
CA LEU A 299 -15.21 24.99 4.44
C LEU A 299 -14.61 24.40 3.15
N GLN A 300 -13.90 25.20 2.36
CA GLN A 300 -13.23 24.69 1.15
C GLN A 300 -12.04 23.78 1.51
N HIS A 301 -11.28 24.11 2.55
CA HIS A 301 -10.18 23.31 3.03
C HIS A 301 -10.62 21.99 3.67
N LEU A 302 -11.84 21.90 4.17
CA LEU A 302 -12.43 20.68 4.73
C LEU A 302 -12.98 19.69 3.68
N LYS A 303 -13.08 20.09 2.40
CA LYS A 303 -13.51 19.17 1.34
C LYS A 303 -12.40 18.18 1.02
N ILE A 304 -12.74 16.90 0.97
CA ILE A 304 -11.87 15.85 0.42
C ILE A 304 -11.68 16.13 -1.08
N ARG A 305 -10.47 15.94 -1.60
CA ARG A 305 -10.20 16.09 -3.04
C ARG A 305 -10.81 14.92 -3.80
N LEU A 306 -11.91 15.20 -4.46
CA LEU A 306 -12.59 14.25 -5.35
C LEU A 306 -12.72 14.89 -6.72
N THR A 307 -12.28 14.16 -7.74
CA THR A 307 -12.40 14.52 -9.13
C THR A 307 -13.13 13.41 -9.90
N GLU A 308 -13.56 13.66 -11.11
CA GLU A 308 -14.13 12.63 -11.99
C GLU A 308 -13.13 11.48 -12.28
N TYR A 309 -11.82 11.75 -12.10
CA TYR A 309 -10.73 10.81 -12.32
C TYR A 309 -10.34 10.01 -11.06
N SER A 310 -10.92 10.30 -9.90
CA SER A 310 -10.64 9.62 -8.64
C SER A 310 -11.07 8.15 -8.73
N LYS A 311 -10.12 7.22 -8.54
CA LYS A 311 -10.36 5.77 -8.50
C LYS A 311 -10.39 5.24 -7.07
N LYS A 312 -9.60 5.85 -6.20
CA LYS A 312 -9.44 5.50 -4.79
C LYS A 312 -9.63 6.73 -3.91
N VAL A 313 -10.26 6.52 -2.75
CA VAL A 313 -10.41 7.52 -1.68
C VAL A 313 -9.90 6.91 -0.39
N ASP A 314 -8.80 7.42 0.13
CA ASP A 314 -8.18 6.94 1.35
C ASP A 314 -8.29 7.99 2.46
N LEU A 315 -9.15 7.73 3.40
CA LEU A 315 -9.38 8.54 4.61
C LEU A 315 -8.91 7.81 5.87
N SER A 316 -8.19 6.72 5.71
CA SER A 316 -7.75 5.89 6.82
C SER A 316 -6.94 6.69 7.86
N ASN A 317 -7.10 6.35 9.12
CA ASN A 317 -6.44 7.02 10.24
C ASN A 317 -6.74 8.53 10.38
N CYS A 318 -7.89 8.98 9.88
CA CYS A 318 -8.34 10.36 9.98
C CYS A 318 -9.52 10.48 10.98
N PRO A 319 -9.25 10.56 12.30
CA PRO A 319 -10.31 10.59 13.33
C PRO A 319 -11.20 11.82 13.24
N GLN A 320 -10.75 12.89 12.59
CA GLN A 320 -11.51 14.11 12.35
C GLN A 320 -12.60 13.96 11.29
N ILE A 321 -12.58 12.91 10.49
CA ILE A 321 -13.59 12.69 9.45
C ILE A 321 -14.94 12.36 10.12
N THR A 322 -15.89 13.24 9.91
CA THR A 322 -17.26 13.14 10.40
C THR A 322 -18.24 12.97 9.24
N PRO A 323 -19.50 12.53 9.49
CA PRO A 323 -20.52 12.51 8.45
C PRO A 323 -20.70 13.87 7.75
N ALA A 324 -20.46 14.97 8.47
CA ALA A 324 -20.58 16.31 7.91
C ALA A 324 -19.47 16.65 6.92
N ILE A 325 -18.20 16.32 7.22
CA ILE A 325 -17.05 16.50 6.30
C ILE A 325 -17.23 15.63 5.06
N LEU A 326 -17.66 14.39 5.26
CA LEU A 326 -17.92 13.48 4.15
C LEU A 326 -19.01 14.04 3.23
N LEU A 327 -20.14 14.46 3.80
CA LEU A 327 -21.22 15.07 3.03
C LEU A 327 -20.77 16.33 2.29
N LEU A 328 -20.08 17.26 2.99
CA LEU A 328 -19.54 18.48 2.40
C LEU A 328 -18.70 18.18 1.15
N SER A 329 -17.91 17.11 1.22
CA SER A 329 -17.03 16.70 0.11
C SER A 329 -17.79 16.18 -1.11
N LEU A 330 -18.96 15.61 -0.89
CA LEU A 330 -19.84 15.07 -1.92
C LEU A 330 -20.81 16.11 -2.50
N LEU A 331 -20.85 17.31 -1.94
CA LEU A 331 -21.71 18.40 -2.44
C LEU A 331 -21.01 19.21 -3.52
N PRO A 332 -21.75 19.72 -4.51
CA PRO A 332 -21.23 20.66 -5.50
C PRO A 332 -20.62 21.91 -4.80
N SER A 333 -19.52 22.42 -5.34
CA SER A 333 -18.85 23.59 -4.76
C SER A 333 -19.75 24.85 -4.77
N SER A 334 -20.68 24.93 -5.73
CA SER A 334 -21.70 26.00 -5.79
C SER A 334 -22.60 26.11 -4.55
N TYR A 335 -22.75 25.00 -3.80
CA TYR A 335 -23.60 25.01 -2.58
C TYR A 335 -22.96 25.75 -1.40
N ILE A 336 -21.63 25.82 -1.38
CA ILE A 336 -20.89 26.58 -0.37
C ILE A 336 -21.03 28.09 -0.62
N MET A 337 -21.23 28.48 -1.90
CA MET A 337 -21.45 29.84 -2.32
C MET A 337 -22.87 30.35 -2.00
N ASP A 338 -23.84 29.44 -1.86
CA ASP A 338 -25.24 29.79 -1.56
C ASP A 338 -25.42 29.98 -0.05
N PRO A 339 -25.75 31.18 0.45
CA PRO A 339 -25.87 31.46 1.88
C PRO A 339 -26.90 30.59 2.61
N ALA A 340 -27.99 30.21 1.92
CA ALA A 340 -29.04 29.39 2.50
C ALA A 340 -28.59 27.95 2.69
N LYS A 341 -27.91 27.38 1.68
CA LYS A 341 -27.37 26.03 1.72
C LYS A 341 -26.18 25.93 2.67
N LYS A 342 -25.31 26.96 2.70
CA LYS A 342 -24.22 27.08 3.67
C LYS A 342 -24.71 26.96 5.10
N LYS A 343 -25.75 27.70 5.49
CA LYS A 343 -26.34 27.61 6.85
C LYS A 343 -26.88 26.22 7.19
N ILE A 344 -27.39 25.48 6.20
CA ILE A 344 -27.86 24.10 6.43
C ILE A 344 -26.66 23.20 6.70
N ILE A 345 -25.57 23.34 5.93
CA ILE A 345 -24.32 22.60 6.09
C ILE A 345 -23.71 22.89 7.48
N GLU A 346 -23.60 24.15 7.88
CA GLU A 346 -23.08 24.57 9.20
C GLU A 346 -23.89 23.99 10.37
N LYS A 347 -25.22 24.04 10.28
CA LYS A 347 -26.07 23.39 11.28
C LYS A 347 -25.84 21.88 11.37
N PHE A 348 -25.58 21.24 10.25
CA PHE A 348 -25.28 19.82 10.24
C PHE A 348 -23.94 19.51 10.90
N PHE A 349 -22.92 20.35 10.69
CA PHE A 349 -21.62 20.23 11.39
C PHE A 349 -21.77 20.30 12.90
N ILE A 350 -22.54 21.29 13.42
CA ILE A 350 -22.77 21.48 14.86
C ILE A 350 -23.52 20.30 15.48
N ASN A 351 -24.50 19.73 14.75
CA ASN A 351 -25.35 18.67 15.26
C ASN A 351 -24.77 17.26 15.11
N SER A 352 -23.83 17.04 14.16
CA SER A 352 -23.25 15.72 13.90
C SER A 352 -22.41 15.15 15.06
N GLY A 353 -22.02 15.98 16.03
CA GLY A 353 -21.28 15.58 17.22
C GLY A 353 -22.12 15.27 18.48
N ARG A 354 -23.43 15.42 18.45
CA ARG A 354 -24.27 15.16 19.63
C ARG A 354 -24.88 13.75 19.56
N PRO A 355 -24.76 12.94 20.62
CA PRO A 355 -25.47 11.68 20.74
C PRO A 355 -26.96 11.95 21.00
N SER A 356 -27.76 12.28 20.00
CA SER A 356 -29.20 12.41 20.13
C SER A 356 -29.89 11.13 19.70
N LYS A 357 -30.85 10.67 20.50
CA LYS A 357 -31.71 9.52 20.19
C LYS A 357 -32.66 9.79 19.00
N ASP A 358 -32.79 11.03 18.60
CA ASP A 358 -33.55 11.42 17.43
C ASP A 358 -32.66 11.27 16.20
N ARG A 359 -32.97 10.28 15.36
CA ARG A 359 -32.39 10.11 14.03
C ARG A 359 -32.63 11.39 13.25
N HIS A 360 -31.70 12.30 13.24
CA HIS A 360 -31.76 13.48 12.37
C HIS A 360 -31.70 12.97 10.92
N VAL A 361 -32.90 12.81 10.35
CA VAL A 361 -33.08 12.56 8.92
C VAL A 361 -32.40 13.74 8.23
N PHE A 362 -31.25 13.41 7.60
CA PHE A 362 -30.56 14.36 6.73
C PHE A 362 -31.60 14.98 5.76
N PRO A 363 -31.53 16.26 5.49
CA PRO A 363 -32.43 16.90 4.51
C PRO A 363 -32.08 16.48 3.09
N GLN A 364 -32.15 15.16 2.80
CA GLN A 364 -31.83 14.55 1.51
C GLN A 364 -32.66 15.13 0.35
N ARG A 365 -33.77 15.79 0.68
CA ARG A 365 -34.61 16.46 -0.33
C ARG A 365 -34.08 17.83 -0.75
N LEU A 366 -33.16 18.42 0.01
CA LEU A 366 -32.68 19.79 -0.19
C LEU A 366 -31.28 19.86 -0.79
N LEU A 367 -30.47 18.81 -0.66
CA LEU A 367 -29.09 18.78 -1.11
C LEU A 367 -28.85 17.54 -1.99
N GLN A 368 -28.47 17.77 -3.25
CA GLN A 368 -28.06 16.72 -4.18
C GLN A 368 -26.55 16.52 -4.11
N THR A 369 -26.11 15.28 -3.98
CA THR A 369 -24.70 14.90 -4.00
C THR A 369 -24.20 14.75 -5.43
N THR A 370 -22.92 15.03 -5.65
CA THR A 370 -22.20 14.78 -6.90
C THR A 370 -21.93 13.28 -7.03
N THR A 371 -21.97 12.77 -8.24
CA THR A 371 -21.63 11.38 -8.57
C THR A 371 -20.21 11.31 -9.12
N PHE A 372 -19.42 10.36 -8.61
CA PHE A 372 -18.05 10.09 -9.02
C PHE A 372 -17.96 8.62 -9.49
N GLU A 373 -18.22 8.39 -10.76
CA GLU A 373 -18.29 7.03 -11.34
C GLU A 373 -16.93 6.32 -11.37
N GLY A 374 -15.83 7.09 -11.35
CA GLY A 374 -14.48 6.54 -11.34
C GLY A 374 -14.09 5.84 -10.04
N VAL A 375 -14.74 6.17 -8.90
CA VAL A 375 -14.36 5.68 -7.58
C VAL A 375 -14.73 4.20 -7.41
N GLN A 376 -13.71 3.37 -7.27
CA GLN A 376 -13.83 1.92 -7.10
C GLN A 376 -13.39 1.44 -5.71
N GLU A 377 -12.54 2.18 -5.01
CA GLU A 377 -12.03 1.84 -3.67
C GLU A 377 -12.24 3.00 -2.70
N VAL A 378 -12.76 2.68 -1.51
CA VAL A 378 -12.89 3.62 -0.39
C VAL A 378 -12.32 2.97 0.87
N ASP A 379 -11.41 3.67 1.53
CA ASP A 379 -10.86 3.27 2.83
C ASP A 379 -11.24 4.32 3.89
N ILE A 380 -12.04 3.92 4.87
CA ILE A 380 -12.45 4.71 6.03
C ILE A 380 -12.01 4.06 7.34
N SER A 381 -11.00 3.21 7.29
CA SER A 381 -10.49 2.49 8.45
C SER A 381 -10.01 3.47 9.53
N LYS A 382 -10.33 3.19 10.79
CA LYS A 382 -10.01 4.05 11.96
C LYS A 382 -10.61 5.44 11.94
N CYS A 383 -11.64 5.71 11.13
CA CYS A 383 -12.44 6.94 11.18
C CYS A 383 -13.51 6.84 12.28
N TRP A 384 -13.14 6.84 13.54
CA TRP A 384 -14.01 6.48 14.68
C TRP A 384 -15.27 7.33 14.85
N ARG A 385 -15.29 8.54 14.29
CA ARG A 385 -16.45 9.44 14.31
C ARG A 385 -17.42 9.21 13.18
N LEU A 386 -17.02 8.41 12.18
CA LEU A 386 -17.86 8.10 11.05
C LEU A 386 -18.70 6.86 11.36
N LEU A 387 -20.01 7.03 11.42
CA LEU A 387 -20.93 5.90 11.51
C LEU A 387 -21.07 5.26 10.13
N ILE A 388 -20.86 3.96 10.05
CA ILE A 388 -20.89 3.22 8.76
C ILE A 388 -22.23 3.40 8.05
N GLU A 389 -23.33 3.47 8.77
CA GLU A 389 -24.69 3.65 8.23
C GLU A 389 -24.79 4.96 7.42
N HIS A 390 -24.25 6.06 7.94
CA HIS A 390 -24.20 7.34 7.23
C HIS A 390 -23.25 7.29 6.04
N ALA A 391 -22.09 6.63 6.18
CA ALA A 391 -21.15 6.47 5.08
C ALA A 391 -21.79 5.67 3.93
N VAL A 392 -22.48 4.58 4.25
CA VAL A 392 -23.22 3.75 3.27
C VAL A 392 -24.27 4.58 2.54
N ASP A 393 -25.05 5.41 3.25
CA ASP A 393 -26.09 6.25 2.66
C ASP A 393 -25.53 7.32 1.70
N TYR A 394 -24.35 7.85 1.98
CA TYR A 394 -23.71 8.84 1.12
C TYR A 394 -22.99 8.17 -0.07
N PHE A 395 -22.23 7.13 0.20
CA PHE A 395 -21.42 6.47 -0.82
C PHE A 395 -22.26 5.78 -1.89
N CYS A 396 -23.40 5.16 -1.53
CA CYS A 396 -24.24 4.49 -2.52
C CYS A 396 -24.78 5.42 -3.61
N LYS A 397 -24.92 6.72 -3.30
CA LYS A 397 -25.34 7.72 -4.28
C LYS A 397 -24.17 8.34 -5.05
N SER A 398 -23.06 8.54 -4.37
CA SER A 398 -21.91 9.27 -4.93
C SER A 398 -20.90 8.34 -5.60
N PHE A 399 -20.82 7.07 -5.21
CA PHE A 399 -19.87 6.08 -5.74
C PHE A 399 -20.59 4.83 -6.27
N PRO A 400 -21.31 4.93 -7.38
CA PRO A 400 -22.12 3.80 -7.90
C PRO A 400 -21.26 2.62 -8.36
N CYS A 401 -19.99 2.86 -8.71
CA CYS A 401 -19.06 1.83 -9.17
C CYS A 401 -18.14 1.28 -8.07
N LEU A 402 -18.47 1.50 -6.79
CA LEU A 402 -17.66 1.04 -5.65
C LEU A 402 -17.53 -0.49 -5.66
N ARG A 403 -16.28 -0.97 -5.60
CA ARG A 403 -15.92 -2.40 -5.59
C ARG A 403 -15.26 -2.84 -4.30
N ILE A 404 -14.47 -1.95 -3.66
CA ILE A 404 -13.68 -2.25 -2.46
C ILE A 404 -14.05 -1.25 -1.38
N LEU A 405 -14.51 -1.76 -0.24
CA LEU A 405 -14.79 -0.98 0.97
C LEU A 405 -13.96 -1.50 2.14
N LYS A 406 -13.05 -0.65 2.62
CA LYS A 406 -12.27 -0.88 3.84
C LYS A 406 -12.81 0.01 4.95
N ALA A 407 -13.23 -0.61 6.04
CA ALA A 407 -13.81 0.05 7.20
C ALA A 407 -13.34 -0.63 8.50
N ALA A 408 -12.06 -0.98 8.55
CA ALA A 408 -11.45 -1.63 9.70
C ALA A 408 -11.48 -0.70 10.93
N TYR A 409 -11.57 -1.31 12.10
CA TYR A 409 -11.64 -0.63 13.41
C TYR A 409 -12.87 0.27 13.63
N LEU A 410 -13.89 0.17 12.78
CA LEU A 410 -15.19 0.77 13.06
C LEU A 410 -16.02 -0.21 13.91
N LEU A 411 -16.20 0.14 15.18
CA LEU A 411 -16.77 -0.76 16.21
C LEU A 411 -18.27 -1.01 16.06
N ASN A 412 -19.01 -0.10 15.44
CA ASN A 412 -20.47 -0.07 15.47
C ASN A 412 -21.12 -0.62 14.21
N ILE A 413 -20.63 -1.76 13.68
CA ILE A 413 -21.26 -2.39 12.53
C ILE A 413 -22.13 -3.56 13.02
N GLY A 414 -23.43 -3.31 13.16
CA GLY A 414 -24.39 -4.36 13.46
C GLY A 414 -24.76 -5.19 12.21
N THR A 415 -25.39 -6.34 12.42
CA THR A 415 -25.88 -7.21 11.32
C THR A 415 -26.76 -6.45 10.32
N ILE A 416 -27.61 -5.54 10.81
CA ILE A 416 -28.52 -4.74 9.97
C ILE A 416 -27.72 -3.81 9.05
N SER A 417 -26.69 -3.12 9.59
CA SER A 417 -25.83 -2.22 8.80
C SER A 417 -25.07 -2.98 7.71
N PHE A 418 -24.60 -4.20 8.02
CA PHE A 418 -23.94 -5.06 7.04
C PHE A 418 -24.87 -5.49 5.90
N LEU A 419 -26.10 -5.88 6.22
CA LEU A 419 -27.10 -6.23 5.21
C LEU A 419 -27.46 -5.04 4.31
N GLN A 420 -27.63 -3.86 4.91
CA GLN A 420 -27.88 -2.63 4.14
C GLN A 420 -26.70 -2.29 3.21
N LEU A 421 -25.47 -2.57 3.64
CA LEU A 421 -24.27 -2.39 2.80
C LEU A 421 -24.35 -3.30 1.58
N LEU A 422 -24.64 -4.58 1.75
CA LEU A 422 -24.78 -5.55 0.64
C LEU A 422 -25.90 -5.17 -0.34
N GLU A 423 -27.00 -4.66 0.20
CA GLU A 423 -28.15 -4.25 -0.62
C GLU A 423 -27.85 -2.98 -1.45
N LYS A 424 -27.18 -1.99 -0.84
CA LYS A 424 -26.94 -0.70 -1.48
C LYS A 424 -25.77 -0.69 -2.46
N PHE A 425 -24.84 -1.65 -2.34
CA PHE A 425 -23.64 -1.74 -3.19
C PHE A 425 -23.57 -3.08 -3.95
N PRO A 426 -24.34 -3.23 -5.01
CA PRO A 426 -24.40 -4.49 -5.75
C PRO A 426 -23.08 -4.85 -6.47
N LEU A 427 -22.18 -3.87 -6.70
CA LEU A 427 -20.91 -4.08 -7.38
C LEU A 427 -19.74 -4.34 -6.41
N VAL A 428 -19.96 -4.23 -5.10
CA VAL A 428 -18.89 -4.46 -4.12
C VAL A 428 -18.47 -5.92 -4.16
N CYS A 429 -17.16 -6.12 -4.33
CA CYS A 429 -16.54 -7.45 -4.36
C CYS A 429 -15.61 -7.70 -3.16
N GLU A 430 -15.13 -6.64 -2.48
CA GLU A 430 -14.26 -6.75 -1.32
C GLU A 430 -14.75 -5.86 -0.17
N ILE A 431 -14.84 -6.45 1.03
CA ILE A 431 -15.25 -5.75 2.26
C ILE A 431 -14.28 -6.14 3.38
N ASP A 432 -13.67 -5.13 4.00
CA ASP A 432 -12.84 -5.30 5.19
C ASP A 432 -13.45 -4.56 6.39
N LEU A 433 -13.85 -5.32 7.41
CA LEU A 433 -14.45 -4.84 8.65
C LEU A 433 -13.66 -5.30 9.88
N THR A 434 -12.37 -5.51 9.73
CA THR A 434 -11.45 -5.97 10.79
C THR A 434 -11.57 -5.11 12.06
N VAL A 435 -11.62 -5.77 13.20
CA VAL A 435 -11.44 -5.16 14.52
C VAL A 435 -10.39 -5.98 15.24
N ASP A 436 -9.14 -5.54 15.21
CA ASP A 436 -8.09 -6.25 15.92
C ASP A 436 -8.32 -6.15 17.44
N SER A 437 -8.62 -7.28 18.04
CA SER A 437 -8.81 -7.40 19.49
C SER A 437 -7.60 -8.06 20.18
N THR A 438 -6.52 -8.32 19.43
CA THR A 438 -5.32 -8.90 20.03
C THR A 438 -4.71 -7.89 21.01
N PRO A 439 -4.70 -8.17 22.31
CA PRO A 439 -3.92 -7.35 23.23
C PRO A 439 -2.46 -7.45 22.80
N VAL A 440 -1.77 -6.32 22.72
CA VAL A 440 -0.34 -6.21 22.37
C VAL A 440 0.53 -6.80 23.49
N ILE A 441 0.05 -7.83 24.19
CA ILE A 441 0.79 -8.53 25.22
C ILE A 441 1.64 -9.60 24.51
N PRO A 442 2.96 -9.52 24.62
CA PRO A 442 3.84 -10.54 24.05
C PRO A 442 3.46 -11.93 24.57
N ALA A 443 3.38 -12.91 23.68
CA ALA A 443 3.03 -14.30 24.00
C ALA A 443 3.94 -14.91 25.09
N LEU A 444 5.15 -14.40 25.27
CA LEU A 444 6.07 -14.80 26.34
C LEU A 444 5.55 -14.44 27.74
N PHE A 445 4.78 -13.37 27.85
CA PHE A 445 4.25 -12.90 29.14
C PHE A 445 3.21 -13.87 29.73
N THR A 446 2.43 -14.50 28.84
CA THR A 446 1.45 -15.53 29.23
C THR A 446 2.12 -16.83 29.76
N ILE A 447 3.37 -17.10 29.35
CA ILE A 447 4.11 -18.30 29.78
C ILE A 447 4.80 -18.09 31.14
N LEU A 448 5.27 -16.88 31.43
CA LEU A 448 5.99 -16.53 32.63
C LEU A 448 5.10 -16.13 33.81
N SER A 449 3.89 -15.57 33.53
CA SER A 449 2.92 -15.30 34.59
C SER A 449 2.03 -16.51 34.84
N SER A 450 2.58 -17.51 35.51
CA SER A 450 1.82 -18.66 36.00
C SER A 450 0.86 -18.32 37.17
N ASN A 451 0.55 -17.05 37.38
CA ASN A 451 -0.43 -16.60 38.35
C ASN A 451 -1.74 -16.21 37.63
N PRO A 452 -2.77 -17.08 37.66
CA PRO A 452 -4.06 -16.79 37.01
C PRO A 452 -4.84 -15.61 37.64
N ALA A 453 -4.31 -15.02 38.72
CA ALA A 453 -4.92 -13.89 39.42
C ALA A 453 -4.62 -12.52 38.80
N LEU A 454 -3.77 -12.43 37.77
CA LEU A 454 -3.38 -11.15 37.13
C LEU A 454 -3.96 -10.93 35.74
N ILE A 455 -4.83 -11.81 35.26
CA ILE A 455 -5.65 -11.51 34.08
C ILE A 455 -6.68 -10.49 34.55
N PRO A 456 -6.64 -9.21 34.08
CA PRO A 456 -7.74 -8.30 34.38
C PRO A 456 -9.00 -8.99 33.85
N PRO A 457 -10.09 -9.02 34.64
CA PRO A 457 -11.34 -9.55 34.12
C PRO A 457 -11.64 -8.72 32.87
N VAL A 458 -11.70 -9.40 31.72
CA VAL A 458 -12.33 -8.86 30.51
C VAL A 458 -13.56 -8.13 31.00
N PRO A 459 -13.78 -6.86 30.66
CA PRO A 459 -14.95 -6.12 31.14
C PRO A 459 -16.20 -6.86 30.64
N GLN A 460 -16.71 -7.78 31.44
CA GLN A 460 -18.02 -8.40 31.28
C GLN A 460 -19.10 -7.39 31.63
N LYS A 461 -19.06 -6.23 30.99
CA LYS A 461 -20.16 -5.28 30.96
C LYS A 461 -20.26 -4.68 29.57
N ALA A 462 -20.22 -5.48 28.52
CA ALA A 462 -21.19 -5.28 27.47
C ALA A 462 -22.54 -5.64 28.15
N SER A 463 -23.31 -4.63 28.49
CA SER A 463 -24.66 -4.75 29.00
C SER A 463 -25.34 -5.89 28.27
N ILE A 464 -25.90 -6.82 29.02
CA ILE A 464 -26.98 -7.69 28.62
C ILE A 464 -28.02 -6.76 27.99
N ILE A 465 -27.87 -6.47 26.70
CA ILE A 465 -28.93 -6.01 25.87
C ILE A 465 -29.83 -7.23 25.77
N ASN A 466 -30.92 -7.16 26.51
CA ASN A 466 -32.02 -8.10 26.53
C ASN A 466 -32.06 -8.86 25.20
N ASN A 467 -32.01 -10.19 25.29
CA ASN A 467 -32.54 -11.12 24.30
C ASN A 467 -34.03 -10.84 24.06
N LYS A 468 -34.35 -9.68 23.49
CA LYS A 468 -35.54 -9.55 22.68
C LYS A 468 -35.22 -10.35 21.44
N ALA A 469 -35.93 -11.46 21.32
CA ALA A 469 -36.02 -12.28 20.13
C ALA A 469 -35.77 -11.38 18.90
N VAL A 470 -34.75 -11.72 18.11
CA VAL A 470 -34.58 -11.18 16.77
C VAL A 470 -35.89 -11.45 16.07
N GLU A 471 -36.75 -10.44 16.01
CA GLU A 471 -37.96 -10.49 15.17
C GLU A 471 -37.42 -10.78 13.78
N ILE A 472 -37.74 -11.99 13.33
CA ILE A 472 -37.55 -12.47 11.97
C ILE A 472 -38.24 -11.44 11.08
N MET A 473 -37.44 -10.54 10.48
CA MET A 473 -37.95 -9.57 9.51
C MET A 473 -38.73 -10.33 8.46
N PRO A 474 -39.93 -9.84 8.06
CA PRO A 474 -40.77 -10.54 7.11
C PRO A 474 -39.99 -10.77 5.82
N PHE A 475 -40.03 -12.03 5.37
CA PHE A 475 -39.45 -12.49 4.12
C PHE A 475 -39.88 -11.57 2.97
N TYR A 476 -38.89 -10.89 2.37
CA TYR A 476 -39.11 -10.17 1.11
C TYR A 476 -39.60 -11.16 0.06
N LYS A 477 -40.69 -10.82 -0.61
CA LYS A 477 -41.34 -11.63 -1.68
C LYS A 477 -40.51 -11.75 -2.96
N PHE A 478 -39.37 -11.06 -3.04
CA PHE A 478 -38.38 -11.18 -4.13
C PHE A 478 -37.13 -11.79 -3.53
N GLY A 479 -36.57 -12.80 -4.19
CA GLY A 479 -35.33 -13.42 -3.76
C GLY A 479 -34.25 -12.35 -3.58
N PRO A 480 -33.37 -12.53 -2.57
CA PRO A 480 -32.35 -11.53 -2.30
C PRO A 480 -31.45 -11.32 -3.52
N PRO A 481 -31.07 -10.08 -3.85
CA PRO A 481 -30.07 -9.86 -4.88
C PRO A 481 -28.79 -10.58 -4.47
N LEU A 482 -28.27 -11.45 -5.35
CA LEU A 482 -27.00 -12.12 -5.12
C LEU A 482 -25.91 -11.06 -5.07
N SER A 483 -25.18 -11.01 -3.97
CA SER A 483 -24.05 -10.09 -3.79
C SER A 483 -22.84 -10.57 -4.60
N ASN A 484 -22.09 -9.65 -5.19
CA ASN A 484 -20.83 -9.91 -5.90
C ASN A 484 -19.62 -10.02 -4.96
N VAL A 485 -19.83 -10.06 -3.65
CA VAL A 485 -18.74 -10.14 -2.67
C VAL A 485 -17.97 -11.45 -2.85
N THR A 486 -16.69 -11.30 -3.17
CA THR A 486 -15.70 -12.38 -3.31
C THR A 486 -14.71 -12.44 -2.17
N ARG A 487 -14.44 -11.29 -1.50
CA ARG A 487 -13.51 -11.17 -0.38
C ARG A 487 -14.19 -10.51 0.82
N LEU A 488 -14.16 -11.19 1.97
CA LEU A 488 -14.77 -10.69 3.21
C LEU A 488 -13.84 -10.91 4.38
N THR A 489 -13.47 -9.83 5.06
CA THR A 489 -12.62 -9.84 6.26
C THR A 489 -13.41 -9.29 7.45
N LEU A 490 -13.51 -10.10 8.51
CA LEU A 490 -14.23 -9.82 9.76
C LEU A 490 -13.35 -10.08 10.99
N GLU A 491 -12.04 -10.02 10.83
CA GLU A 491 -11.06 -10.37 11.85
C GLU A 491 -11.30 -9.66 13.18
N GLY A 492 -11.24 -10.41 14.30
CA GLY A 492 -11.34 -9.90 15.66
C GLY A 492 -12.75 -9.49 16.11
N ARG A 493 -13.77 -9.68 15.30
CA ARG A 493 -15.16 -9.26 15.61
C ARG A 493 -15.85 -10.25 16.53
N THR A 494 -16.12 -9.83 17.76
CA THR A 494 -16.83 -10.65 18.76
C THR A 494 -18.34 -10.63 18.59
N ASP A 495 -18.88 -9.69 17.79
CA ASP A 495 -20.30 -9.55 17.45
C ASP A 495 -20.73 -10.44 16.28
N VAL A 496 -19.78 -11.06 15.58
CA VAL A 496 -20.07 -12.05 14.52
C VAL A 496 -20.37 -13.41 15.16
N CYS A 497 -21.57 -13.92 14.90
CA CYS A 497 -22.06 -15.22 15.38
C CYS A 497 -22.61 -16.06 14.21
N ASP A 498 -23.05 -17.28 14.46
CA ASP A 498 -23.56 -18.21 13.44
C ASP A 498 -24.70 -17.65 12.61
N SER A 499 -25.57 -16.81 13.20
CA SER A 499 -26.66 -16.15 12.45
C SER A 499 -26.11 -15.20 11.38
N VAL A 500 -25.02 -14.48 11.68
CA VAL A 500 -24.34 -13.60 10.70
C VAL A 500 -23.72 -14.45 9.58
N LEU A 501 -23.03 -15.54 9.92
CA LEU A 501 -22.48 -16.47 8.93
C LEU A 501 -23.56 -17.09 8.04
N LEU A 502 -24.70 -17.41 8.60
CA LEU A 502 -25.84 -17.91 7.83
C LEU A 502 -26.32 -16.88 6.80
N TYR A 503 -26.39 -15.59 7.17
CA TYR A 503 -26.75 -14.54 6.22
C TYR A 503 -25.66 -14.40 5.14
N ILE A 504 -24.37 -14.33 5.52
CA ILE A 504 -23.24 -14.27 4.57
C ILE A 504 -23.34 -15.43 3.57
N SER A 505 -23.56 -16.65 4.03
CA SER A 505 -23.64 -17.83 3.18
C SER A 505 -24.81 -17.81 2.19
N ARG A 506 -25.89 -17.09 2.52
CA ARG A 506 -27.06 -16.95 1.65
C ARG A 506 -26.90 -15.87 0.59
N PHE A 507 -26.24 -14.75 0.94
CA PHE A 507 -26.11 -13.59 0.07
C PHE A 507 -24.81 -13.61 -0.74
N CYS A 508 -23.70 -14.10 -0.16
CA CYS A 508 -22.38 -14.06 -0.75
C CYS A 508 -21.94 -15.44 -1.31
N VAL A 509 -22.74 -16.03 -2.18
CA VAL A 509 -22.45 -17.36 -2.77
C VAL A 509 -21.20 -17.37 -3.66
N SER A 510 -20.71 -16.20 -4.08
CA SER A 510 -19.49 -16.02 -4.87
C SER A 510 -18.24 -15.82 -4.01
N LEU A 511 -18.34 -16.00 -2.69
CA LEU A 511 -17.23 -15.79 -1.75
C LEU A 511 -16.07 -16.73 -2.07
N CYS A 512 -14.91 -16.14 -2.31
CA CYS A 512 -13.65 -16.83 -2.58
C CYS A 512 -12.68 -16.75 -1.39
N HIS A 513 -12.69 -15.61 -0.68
CA HIS A 513 -11.85 -15.37 0.49
C HIS A 513 -12.69 -15.01 1.71
N LEU A 514 -12.47 -15.74 2.82
CA LEU A 514 -13.10 -15.48 4.10
C LEU A 514 -12.05 -15.39 5.20
N ASN A 515 -12.00 -14.26 5.91
CA ASN A 515 -11.20 -14.11 7.13
C ASN A 515 -12.12 -13.79 8.32
N ILE A 516 -12.22 -14.73 9.25
CA ILE A 516 -12.95 -14.63 10.52
C ILE A 516 -12.02 -14.93 11.72
N LYS A 517 -10.73 -14.69 11.56
CA LYS A 517 -9.74 -14.88 12.64
C LYS A 517 -10.18 -14.15 13.90
N GLY A 518 -10.12 -14.81 15.07
CA GLY A 518 -10.49 -14.21 16.35
C GLY A 518 -11.99 -13.96 16.57
N CYS A 519 -12.88 -14.41 15.66
CA CYS A 519 -14.33 -14.35 15.87
C CYS A 519 -14.76 -15.46 16.85
N ILE A 520 -14.61 -15.22 18.16
CA ILE A 520 -14.82 -16.22 19.23
C ILE A 520 -16.27 -16.65 19.42
N SER A 521 -17.23 -15.88 18.92
CA SER A 521 -18.66 -16.17 19.04
C SER A 521 -19.21 -17.08 17.94
N VAL A 522 -18.36 -17.49 16.98
CA VAL A 522 -18.72 -18.39 15.88
C VAL A 522 -18.46 -19.83 16.30
N THR A 523 -19.41 -20.74 16.00
CA THR A 523 -19.25 -22.17 16.28
C THR A 523 -18.78 -22.95 15.05
N ASP A 524 -18.29 -24.18 15.27
CA ASP A 524 -17.89 -25.10 14.21
C ASP A 524 -19.06 -25.42 13.25
N VAL A 525 -20.28 -25.45 13.76
CA VAL A 525 -21.50 -25.69 12.95
C VAL A 525 -21.76 -24.50 12.01
N GLY A 526 -21.66 -23.25 12.53
CA GLY A 526 -21.84 -22.03 11.71
C GLY A 526 -20.80 -21.93 10.59
N ILE A 527 -19.53 -22.28 10.88
CA ILE A 527 -18.45 -22.28 9.86
C ILE A 527 -18.71 -23.38 8.82
N SER A 528 -19.08 -24.60 9.25
CA SER A 528 -19.35 -25.71 8.32
C SER A 528 -20.51 -25.41 7.38
N ASP A 529 -21.61 -24.83 7.89
CA ASP A 529 -22.77 -24.41 7.08
C ASP A 529 -22.38 -23.36 6.01
N LEU A 530 -21.51 -22.42 6.35
CA LEU A 530 -20.99 -21.44 5.40
C LEU A 530 -20.14 -22.11 4.32
N ILE A 531 -19.22 -22.99 4.68
CA ILE A 531 -18.36 -23.72 3.74
C ILE A 531 -19.22 -24.54 2.76
N CYS A 532 -20.23 -25.25 3.24
CA CYS A 532 -21.13 -26.04 2.40
C CYS A 532 -21.87 -25.21 1.34
N ARG A 533 -22.12 -23.92 1.59
CA ARG A 533 -22.83 -23.03 0.68
C ARG A 533 -21.90 -22.21 -0.22
N CYS A 534 -20.75 -21.76 0.31
CA CYS A 534 -19.78 -20.94 -0.42
C CYS A 534 -18.71 -21.83 -1.08
N ARG A 535 -19.09 -22.56 -2.12
CA ARG A 535 -18.23 -23.58 -2.76
C ARG A 535 -17.06 -23.02 -3.59
N LYS A 536 -17.00 -21.70 -3.81
CA LYS A 536 -15.92 -21.03 -4.52
C LYS A 536 -14.77 -20.61 -3.60
N LEU A 537 -14.84 -20.94 -2.31
CA LEU A 537 -13.81 -20.62 -1.34
C LEU A 537 -12.45 -21.23 -1.75
N ASN A 538 -11.45 -20.39 -1.86
CA ASN A 538 -10.07 -20.77 -2.11
C ASN A 538 -9.10 -20.21 -1.05
N SER A 539 -9.57 -19.31 -0.17
CA SER A 539 -8.83 -18.77 0.96
C SER A 539 -9.72 -18.71 2.20
N ILE A 540 -9.25 -19.37 3.27
CA ILE A 540 -9.98 -19.47 4.54
C ILE A 540 -9.01 -19.18 5.68
N VAL A 541 -9.28 -18.10 6.43
CA VAL A 541 -8.52 -17.70 7.62
C VAL A 541 -9.46 -17.74 8.82
N VAL A 542 -9.28 -18.77 9.66
CA VAL A 542 -10.12 -19.08 10.83
C VAL A 542 -9.32 -19.26 12.11
N CYS A 543 -8.10 -18.71 12.18
CA CYS A 543 -7.27 -18.80 13.37
C CYS A 543 -8.02 -18.32 14.62
N ASP A 544 -7.76 -18.99 15.74
CA ASP A 544 -8.30 -18.61 17.05
C ASP A 544 -9.86 -18.56 17.08
N THR A 545 -10.50 -19.46 16.32
CA THR A 545 -11.97 -19.70 16.32
C THR A 545 -12.31 -21.11 16.76
N SER A 546 -13.62 -21.43 16.79
CA SER A 546 -14.12 -22.77 17.07
C SER A 546 -14.11 -23.70 15.85
N PHE A 547 -13.31 -23.40 14.81
CA PHE A 547 -13.16 -24.29 13.66
C PHE A 547 -12.79 -25.71 14.11
N GLY A 548 -13.51 -26.72 13.63
CA GLY A 548 -13.39 -28.07 14.13
C GLY A 548 -13.72 -29.17 13.10
N ILE A 549 -14.13 -30.30 13.60
CA ILE A 549 -14.36 -31.53 12.81
C ILE A 549 -15.44 -31.31 11.73
N ASN A 550 -16.55 -30.66 12.07
CA ASN A 550 -17.64 -30.44 11.11
C ASN A 550 -17.17 -29.56 9.93
N SER A 551 -16.38 -28.51 10.22
CA SER A 551 -15.81 -27.62 9.19
C SER A 551 -14.80 -28.36 8.30
N VAL A 552 -13.97 -29.23 8.85
CA VAL A 552 -13.03 -30.07 8.06
C VAL A 552 -13.82 -31.04 7.17
N GLN A 553 -14.86 -31.67 7.68
CA GLN A 553 -15.74 -32.54 6.88
C GLN A 553 -16.44 -31.77 5.76
N ALA A 554 -16.88 -30.53 6.03
CA ALA A 554 -17.47 -29.66 5.02
C ALA A 554 -16.48 -29.31 3.89
N LEU A 555 -15.20 -29.08 4.24
CA LEU A 555 -14.13 -28.84 3.26
C LEU A 555 -13.84 -30.07 2.39
N SER A 556 -13.81 -31.25 3.00
CA SER A 556 -13.47 -32.52 2.37
C SER A 556 -14.64 -33.15 1.59
N SER A 557 -15.87 -32.66 1.82
CA SER A 557 -17.08 -33.21 1.17
C SER A 557 -17.06 -33.00 -0.33
N ALA A 558 -17.31 -34.06 -1.08
CA ALA A 558 -17.43 -33.98 -2.54
C ALA A 558 -18.61 -33.06 -2.96
N ILE A 559 -18.36 -32.19 -3.90
CA ILE A 559 -19.41 -31.34 -4.50
C ILE A 559 -20.29 -32.25 -5.39
N SER A 560 -21.44 -32.62 -4.90
CA SER A 560 -22.46 -33.29 -5.74
C SER A 560 -23.11 -32.25 -6.65
N ASP A 561 -22.75 -32.24 -7.93
CA ASP A 561 -23.53 -31.53 -8.96
C ASP A 561 -24.88 -32.23 -9.05
N GLY A 562 -25.94 -31.47 -8.78
CA GLY A 562 -27.32 -31.92 -8.85
C GLY A 562 -27.80 -32.18 -10.31
N GLY A 563 -27.03 -32.88 -11.11
CA GLY A 563 -27.37 -33.29 -12.48
C GLY A 563 -27.37 -34.80 -12.60
N ASN A 564 -28.55 -35.41 -12.73
CA ASN A 564 -28.74 -36.81 -13.09
C ASN A 564 -28.00 -37.15 -14.40
N THR A 565 -26.82 -37.70 -14.33
CA THR A 565 -26.24 -38.51 -15.41
C THR A 565 -25.47 -39.68 -14.82
N SER A 566 -26.18 -40.80 -14.75
CA SER A 566 -25.60 -42.12 -14.60
C SER A 566 -24.76 -42.46 -15.83
N SER A 567 -23.48 -42.26 -15.82
CA SER A 567 -22.54 -42.94 -16.74
C SER A 567 -21.40 -43.58 -15.93
N MET A 568 -21.54 -44.90 -15.78
CA MET A 568 -20.52 -45.82 -15.39
C MET A 568 -19.42 -45.79 -16.46
N HIS A 569 -18.26 -45.21 -16.21
CA HIS A 569 -16.92 -45.59 -16.67
C HIS A 569 -16.01 -44.37 -16.75
N SER A 570 -15.19 -44.15 -15.68
CA SER A 570 -13.80 -43.81 -15.82
C SER A 570 -13.15 -43.64 -14.43
N ARG A 571 -12.00 -44.26 -14.29
CA ARG A 571 -11.15 -44.32 -13.08
C ARG A 571 -10.30 -43.06 -12.91
N GLU A 572 -10.92 -41.88 -12.85
CA GLU A 572 -10.25 -40.67 -12.35
C GLU A 572 -11.29 -39.90 -11.54
N LYS A 573 -11.40 -40.24 -10.24
CA LYS A 573 -12.11 -39.43 -9.27
C LYS A 573 -11.28 -38.14 -9.06
N HIS A 574 -11.47 -37.14 -9.90
CA HIS A 574 -11.16 -35.79 -9.49
C HIS A 574 -12.09 -35.45 -8.31
N PHE A 575 -11.52 -35.36 -7.12
CA PHE A 575 -12.23 -34.92 -5.94
C PHE A 575 -12.55 -33.44 -6.10
N ASN A 576 -13.72 -33.09 -6.57
CA ASN A 576 -14.25 -31.73 -6.51
C ASN A 576 -14.71 -31.43 -5.09
N SER A 577 -13.77 -31.22 -4.17
CA SER A 577 -14.05 -30.71 -2.82
C SER A 577 -13.55 -29.26 -2.71
N VAL A 578 -14.07 -28.50 -1.73
CA VAL A 578 -13.54 -27.15 -1.45
C VAL A 578 -12.07 -27.23 -1.07
N ALA A 579 -11.67 -28.26 -0.31
CA ALA A 579 -10.29 -28.50 0.09
C ALA A 579 -9.32 -28.59 -1.10
N SER A 580 -9.72 -29.22 -2.21
CA SER A 580 -8.87 -29.35 -3.41
C SER A 580 -8.58 -28.03 -4.13
N ASN A 581 -9.42 -26.99 -3.91
CA ASN A 581 -9.27 -25.68 -4.54
C ASN A 581 -8.62 -24.64 -3.62
N LEU A 582 -8.33 -25.00 -2.34
CA LEU A 582 -7.75 -24.07 -1.40
C LEU A 582 -6.32 -23.67 -1.79
N GLN A 583 -6.07 -22.37 -1.80
CA GLN A 583 -4.76 -21.74 -1.94
C GLN A 583 -4.24 -21.21 -0.60
N GLU A 584 -5.15 -20.88 0.31
CA GLU A 584 -4.82 -20.38 1.65
C GLU A 584 -5.71 -21.07 2.71
N LEU A 585 -5.06 -21.64 3.72
CA LEU A 585 -5.73 -22.24 4.86
C LEU A 585 -5.00 -21.88 6.15
N HIS A 586 -5.58 -21.00 6.95
CA HIS A 586 -5.05 -20.60 8.24
C HIS A 586 -6.03 -21.02 9.34
N MET A 587 -5.62 -22.01 10.13
CA MET A 587 -6.41 -22.55 11.24
C MET A 587 -5.61 -22.61 12.56
N GLY A 588 -4.64 -21.72 12.71
CA GLY A 588 -3.82 -21.62 13.92
C GLY A 588 -4.68 -21.40 15.15
N GLY A 589 -4.35 -22.10 16.26
CA GLY A 589 -5.08 -22.00 17.53
C GLY A 589 -6.42 -22.72 17.58
N CYS A 590 -6.87 -23.38 16.49
CA CYS A 590 -8.10 -24.15 16.46
C CYS A 590 -7.92 -25.52 17.10
N LYS A 591 -8.43 -25.70 18.31
CA LYS A 591 -8.30 -26.93 19.10
C LYS A 591 -9.37 -27.99 18.80
N GLY A 592 -10.36 -27.66 17.99
CA GLY A 592 -11.49 -28.55 17.67
C GLY A 592 -11.20 -29.57 16.56
N VAL A 593 -9.99 -29.57 15.98
CA VAL A 593 -9.64 -30.46 14.86
C VAL A 593 -8.87 -31.66 15.37
N SER A 594 -9.34 -32.84 15.06
CA SER A 594 -8.67 -34.10 15.45
C SER A 594 -7.56 -34.49 14.47
N ASP A 595 -6.61 -35.31 14.93
CA ASP A 595 -5.50 -35.82 14.10
C ASP A 595 -6.01 -36.51 12.84
N SER A 596 -7.05 -37.34 12.95
CA SER A 596 -7.64 -38.03 11.79
C SER A 596 -8.24 -37.07 10.75
N SER A 597 -8.89 -36.00 11.22
CA SER A 597 -9.45 -34.96 10.34
C SER A 597 -8.34 -34.17 9.64
N LEU A 598 -7.23 -33.88 10.32
CA LEU A 598 -6.05 -33.24 9.70
C LEU A 598 -5.41 -34.14 8.65
N LEU A 599 -5.31 -35.43 8.89
CA LEU A 599 -4.78 -36.40 7.92
C LEU A 599 -5.57 -36.41 6.62
N GLU A 600 -6.89 -36.43 6.73
CA GLU A 600 -7.79 -36.42 5.58
C GLU A 600 -7.67 -35.08 4.81
N LEU A 601 -7.72 -33.95 5.53
CA LEU A 601 -7.64 -32.62 4.93
C LEU A 601 -6.31 -32.42 4.18
N MET A 602 -5.19 -32.79 4.78
CA MET A 602 -3.87 -32.60 4.18
C MET A 602 -3.68 -33.44 2.89
N SER A 603 -4.33 -34.58 2.80
CA SER A 603 -4.29 -35.39 1.56
C SER A 603 -5.00 -34.76 0.37
N GLN A 604 -5.97 -33.85 0.62
CA GLN A 604 -6.77 -33.21 -0.41
C GLN A 604 -6.26 -31.81 -0.79
N THR A 605 -5.50 -31.12 0.06
CA THR A 605 -5.06 -29.73 -0.13
C THR A 605 -3.75 -29.64 -0.92
N GLN A 606 -3.82 -29.80 -2.24
CA GLN A 606 -2.61 -29.83 -3.09
C GLN A 606 -2.21 -28.46 -3.66
N LEU A 607 -3.15 -27.49 -3.76
CA LEU A 607 -2.92 -26.18 -4.36
C LEU A 607 -2.55 -25.07 -3.36
N LEU A 608 -2.31 -25.44 -2.08
CA LEU A 608 -1.99 -24.47 -1.04
C LEU A 608 -0.69 -23.71 -1.33
N LYS A 609 -0.79 -22.39 -1.24
CA LYS A 609 0.32 -21.45 -1.22
C LYS A 609 0.65 -20.97 0.19
N SER A 610 -0.37 -20.90 1.06
CA SER A 610 -0.23 -20.42 2.43
C SER A 610 -0.95 -21.37 3.40
N LEU A 611 -0.20 -21.88 4.38
CA LEU A 611 -0.69 -22.84 5.37
C LEU A 611 -0.26 -22.45 6.78
N CYS A 612 -1.22 -22.18 7.67
CA CYS A 612 -0.97 -21.94 9.08
C CYS A 612 -1.69 -22.97 9.97
N LEU A 613 -0.89 -23.78 10.68
CA LEU A 613 -1.33 -24.83 11.62
C LEU A 613 -0.80 -24.55 13.04
N ARG A 614 -0.45 -23.31 13.36
CA ARG A 614 0.10 -22.89 14.64
C ARG A 614 -0.77 -23.35 15.81
N GLY A 615 -0.18 -24.01 16.80
CA GLY A 615 -0.86 -24.39 18.05
C GLY A 615 -2.00 -25.40 17.87
N THR A 616 -2.04 -26.12 16.75
CA THR A 616 -2.93 -27.27 16.54
C THR A 616 -2.29 -28.57 17.04
N ASP A 617 -3.07 -29.62 17.16
CA ASP A 617 -2.56 -30.98 17.48
C ASP A 617 -1.99 -31.67 16.23
N LEU A 618 -1.17 -30.96 15.47
CA LEU A 618 -0.54 -31.42 14.24
C LEU A 618 0.45 -32.58 14.56
N VAL A 619 0.30 -33.67 13.84
CA VAL A 619 1.18 -34.86 13.88
C VAL A 619 1.98 -35.00 12.58
N ASP A 620 3.15 -35.63 12.67
CA ASP A 620 4.06 -35.83 11.50
C ASP A 620 3.36 -36.48 10.31
N GLN A 621 2.47 -37.43 10.54
CA GLN A 621 1.77 -38.14 9.47
C GLN A 621 0.90 -37.21 8.61
N ALA A 622 0.35 -36.13 9.18
CA ALA A 622 -0.41 -35.14 8.42
C ALA A 622 0.48 -34.40 7.40
N LEU A 623 1.72 -34.06 7.79
CA LEU A 623 2.68 -33.43 6.87
C LEU A 623 3.22 -34.39 5.81
N TYR A 624 3.38 -35.67 6.16
CA TYR A 624 3.77 -36.69 5.15
C TYR A 624 2.66 -36.93 4.12
N ASN A 625 1.39 -36.78 4.51
CA ASN A 625 0.25 -36.87 3.61
C ASN A 625 0.03 -35.63 2.76
N PHE A 626 0.68 -34.50 3.09
CA PHE A 626 0.60 -33.29 2.31
C PHE A 626 1.38 -33.43 0.98
N LEU A 627 0.67 -33.41 -0.13
CA LEU A 627 1.25 -33.62 -1.47
C LEU A 627 1.49 -32.32 -2.25
N GLY A 628 1.14 -31.16 -1.69
CA GLY A 628 1.32 -29.85 -2.32
C GLY A 628 2.80 -29.51 -2.58
N SER A 629 3.05 -28.76 -3.64
CA SER A 629 4.38 -28.32 -4.07
C SER A 629 4.46 -26.81 -4.36
N SER A 630 3.45 -26.05 -3.94
CA SER A 630 3.29 -24.62 -4.25
C SER A 630 3.31 -23.72 -3.01
N LEU A 631 3.69 -24.25 -1.84
CA LEU A 631 3.73 -23.45 -0.61
C LEU A 631 4.76 -22.33 -0.72
N GLU A 632 4.30 -21.13 -0.38
CA GLU A 632 5.11 -19.92 -0.20
C GLU A 632 5.21 -19.55 1.29
N MET A 633 4.18 -19.88 2.10
CA MET A 633 4.16 -19.64 3.54
C MET A 633 3.73 -20.90 4.30
N LEU A 634 4.49 -21.23 5.35
CA LEU A 634 4.20 -22.33 6.28
C LEU A 634 4.43 -21.88 7.72
N ASP A 635 3.39 -21.91 8.54
CA ASP A 635 3.47 -21.68 9.98
C ASP A 635 3.00 -22.94 10.74
N VAL A 636 3.94 -23.62 11.37
CA VAL A 636 3.73 -24.79 12.23
C VAL A 636 4.15 -24.52 13.67
N SER A 637 4.26 -23.26 14.06
CA SER A 637 4.70 -22.84 15.39
C SER A 637 3.84 -23.47 16.49
N ASN A 638 4.46 -23.78 17.61
CA ASN A 638 3.80 -24.38 18.80
C ASN A 638 3.06 -25.69 18.45
N THR A 639 3.70 -26.56 17.66
CA THR A 639 3.24 -27.92 17.35
C THR A 639 4.26 -28.97 17.81
N LYS A 640 3.87 -30.23 17.71
CA LYS A 640 4.71 -31.36 18.14
C LYS A 640 5.46 -32.06 17.03
N ILE A 641 5.51 -31.44 15.82
CA ILE A 641 6.14 -32.04 14.64
C ILE A 641 7.64 -32.26 14.80
N SER A 642 8.16 -33.28 14.11
CA SER A 642 9.59 -33.54 14.02
C SER A 642 10.28 -32.80 12.88
N GLY A 643 11.63 -32.70 12.97
CA GLY A 643 12.45 -32.11 11.89
C GLY A 643 12.34 -32.88 10.56
N ALA A 644 12.15 -34.23 10.62
CA ALA A 644 11.98 -35.06 9.44
C ALA A 644 10.67 -34.73 8.68
N ALA A 645 9.56 -34.55 9.38
CA ALA A 645 8.29 -34.18 8.78
C ALA A 645 8.35 -32.78 8.15
N LEU A 646 8.99 -31.82 8.83
CA LEU A 646 9.22 -30.49 8.28
C LEU A 646 10.11 -30.55 7.03
N ALA A 647 11.21 -31.32 7.07
CA ALA A 647 12.10 -31.51 5.93
C ALA A 647 11.36 -32.07 4.71
N HIS A 648 10.44 -33.03 4.93
CA HIS A 648 9.61 -33.59 3.86
C HIS A 648 8.82 -32.50 3.11
N VAL A 649 8.19 -31.57 3.83
CA VAL A 649 7.43 -30.46 3.22
C VAL A 649 8.35 -29.47 2.52
N ILE A 650 9.48 -29.11 3.14
CA ILE A 650 10.47 -28.17 2.54
C ILE A 650 11.02 -28.72 1.23
N HIS A 651 11.38 -30.00 1.17
CA HIS A 651 11.91 -30.62 -0.05
C HIS A 651 10.95 -30.60 -1.24
N ARG A 652 9.64 -30.58 -0.97
CA ARG A 652 8.60 -30.50 -2.00
C ARG A 652 8.26 -29.07 -2.40
N ASN A 653 8.56 -28.08 -1.55
CA ASN A 653 8.15 -26.70 -1.72
C ASN A 653 9.34 -25.75 -1.78
N LEU A 654 10.06 -25.77 -2.90
CA LEU A 654 11.26 -24.95 -3.11
C LEU A 654 10.97 -23.45 -3.26
N SER A 655 9.70 -23.09 -3.49
CA SER A 655 9.20 -21.71 -3.57
C SER A 655 8.87 -21.07 -2.21
N LEU A 656 9.16 -21.77 -1.09
CA LEU A 656 8.84 -21.32 0.23
C LEU A 656 9.59 -20.02 0.57
N LYS A 657 8.85 -18.96 0.93
CA LYS A 657 9.35 -17.63 1.28
C LYS A 657 9.32 -17.36 2.78
N CYS A 658 8.31 -17.90 3.47
CA CYS A 658 8.11 -17.69 4.90
C CYS A 658 7.96 -19.03 5.61
N LEU A 659 8.82 -19.29 6.61
CA LEU A 659 8.81 -20.49 7.41
C LEU A 659 8.81 -20.14 8.89
N LYS A 660 7.71 -20.48 9.59
CA LYS A 660 7.53 -20.27 11.03
C LYS A 660 7.39 -21.62 11.75
N ALA A 661 8.31 -21.86 12.67
CA ALA A 661 8.34 -23.07 13.47
C ALA A 661 8.82 -22.77 14.92
N LYS A 662 8.33 -21.64 15.46
CA LYS A 662 8.60 -21.20 16.82
C LYS A 662 7.96 -22.18 17.80
N ASP A 663 8.60 -22.39 18.95
CA ASP A 663 8.12 -23.22 20.06
C ASP A 663 7.84 -24.69 19.68
N CYS A 664 8.46 -25.21 18.62
CA CYS A 664 8.43 -26.63 18.24
C CYS A 664 9.61 -27.37 18.86
N ARG A 665 9.36 -28.11 19.97
CA ARG A 665 10.44 -28.76 20.75
C ARG A 665 11.04 -29.99 20.09
N ASN A 666 10.35 -30.62 19.14
CA ASN A 666 10.77 -31.86 18.50
C ASN A 666 11.53 -31.66 17.18
N LEU A 667 11.71 -30.42 16.72
CA LEU A 667 12.43 -30.15 15.49
C LEU A 667 13.91 -30.50 15.57
N PHE A 668 14.54 -30.16 16.71
CA PHE A 668 15.95 -30.35 16.99
C PHE A 668 16.10 -31.07 18.37
N PRO A 669 15.95 -32.41 18.42
CA PRO A 669 15.98 -33.14 19.68
C PRO A 669 17.37 -33.04 20.33
N ASP A 670 17.37 -32.78 21.65
CA ASP A 670 18.58 -32.56 22.45
C ASP A 670 19.40 -33.84 22.59
N ASN A 671 20.70 -33.82 22.26
CA ASN A 671 21.60 -34.98 22.33
C ASN A 671 21.94 -35.40 23.79
N SER A 672 21.53 -34.63 24.79
CA SER A 672 21.92 -34.84 26.18
C SER A 672 21.26 -36.05 26.87
N CYS A 673 20.11 -36.50 26.36
CA CYS A 673 19.34 -37.58 27.02
C CYS A 673 19.57 -39.00 26.42
N ILE A 674 20.39 -39.18 25.39
CA ILE A 674 20.41 -40.44 24.62
C ILE A 674 21.82 -41.00 24.52
N LYS A 675 22.34 -41.52 25.64
CA LYS A 675 23.61 -42.30 25.65
C LYS A 675 23.48 -43.74 25.13
N LYS A 676 22.39 -44.17 24.51
CA LYS A 676 22.20 -45.60 24.18
C LYS A 676 21.68 -45.97 22.79
N ARG A 677 21.52 -45.02 21.80
CA ARG A 677 21.15 -45.40 20.41
C ARG A 677 21.80 -44.44 19.41
N GLU A 678 23.09 -44.65 19.18
CA GLU A 678 23.95 -43.71 18.42
C GLU A 678 23.77 -43.68 16.90
N CYS A 679 23.03 -44.59 16.26
CA CYS A 679 23.08 -44.68 14.78
C CYS A 679 21.95 -43.98 14.01
N CYS A 680 20.81 -43.62 14.66
CA CYS A 680 19.65 -43.12 13.89
C CYS A 680 19.40 -41.59 13.99
N PHE A 681 19.98 -40.92 14.97
CA PHE A 681 19.65 -39.51 15.27
C PHE A 681 20.51 -38.46 14.53
N PHE A 682 21.73 -38.79 14.15
CA PHE A 682 22.54 -37.94 13.26
C PHE A 682 21.88 -37.75 11.91
N SER A 683 21.07 -38.72 11.46
CA SER A 683 20.35 -38.67 10.20
C SER A 683 19.20 -37.62 10.19
N LEU A 684 18.50 -37.39 11.31
CA LEU A 684 17.29 -36.52 11.33
C LEU A 684 17.60 -35.02 11.26
N HIS A 685 18.68 -34.57 11.92
CA HIS A 685 19.16 -33.18 11.78
C HIS A 685 19.67 -32.92 10.34
N GLU A 686 20.32 -33.90 9.73
CA GLU A 686 20.88 -33.79 8.40
C GLU A 686 19.81 -33.68 7.33
N GLU A 687 18.65 -34.33 7.50
CA GLU A 687 17.52 -34.22 6.59
C GLU A 687 16.94 -32.79 6.57
N LEU A 688 16.73 -32.18 7.75
CA LEU A 688 16.24 -30.81 7.83
C LEU A 688 17.26 -29.80 7.27
N HIS A 689 18.55 -29.99 7.62
CA HIS A 689 19.64 -29.16 7.08
C HIS A 689 19.80 -29.35 5.57
N ALA A 690 19.60 -30.56 5.03
CA ALA A 690 19.59 -30.82 3.60
C ALA A 690 18.40 -30.13 2.90
N GLY A 691 17.25 -30.04 3.58
CA GLY A 691 16.11 -29.27 3.11
C GLY A 691 16.47 -27.79 2.96
N PHE A 692 17.07 -27.21 3.98
CA PHE A 692 17.48 -25.78 3.96
C PHE A 692 18.47 -25.47 2.83
N ARG A 693 19.43 -26.36 2.57
CA ARG A 693 20.41 -26.17 1.48
C ARG A 693 19.79 -26.16 0.08
N LYS A 694 18.56 -26.64 -0.10
CA LYS A 694 17.86 -26.70 -1.39
C LYS A 694 16.88 -25.56 -1.60
N THR A 695 16.54 -24.79 -0.57
CA THR A 695 15.67 -23.63 -0.68
C THR A 695 16.49 -22.40 -1.06
N TYR A 696 16.00 -21.60 -2.02
CA TYR A 696 16.68 -20.37 -2.49
C TYR A 696 15.81 -19.11 -2.37
N SER A 697 14.58 -19.26 -1.85
CA SER A 697 13.56 -18.20 -1.87
C SER A 697 13.09 -17.75 -0.49
N LEU A 698 13.62 -18.30 0.60
CA LEU A 698 13.22 -17.91 1.97
C LEU A 698 13.63 -16.48 2.26
N GLU A 699 12.64 -15.67 2.67
CA GLU A 699 12.78 -14.29 3.08
C GLU A 699 12.52 -14.09 4.59
N GLU A 700 11.71 -14.96 5.18
CA GLU A 700 11.32 -14.88 6.59
C GLU A 700 11.48 -16.23 7.28
N ILE A 701 12.15 -16.25 8.44
CA ILE A 701 12.31 -17.43 9.29
C ILE A 701 11.98 -17.12 10.75
N GLU A 702 11.22 -18.03 11.39
CA GLU A 702 10.97 -18.02 12.83
C GLU A 702 11.26 -19.40 13.41
N PHE A 703 12.25 -19.49 14.29
CA PHE A 703 12.63 -20.72 14.98
C PHE A 703 12.82 -20.48 16.49
N GLY A 704 12.90 -21.56 17.24
CA GLY A 704 13.17 -21.55 18.68
C GLY A 704 13.97 -22.78 19.10
N TRP A 705 13.40 -23.61 19.92
CA TRP A 705 14.04 -24.76 20.55
C TRP A 705 15.00 -25.56 19.65
N GLY A 706 16.29 -25.61 20.05
CA GLY A 706 17.32 -26.36 19.38
C GLY A 706 17.89 -25.75 18.10
N PHE A 707 17.35 -24.63 17.63
CA PHE A 707 17.94 -23.90 16.50
C PHE A 707 19.29 -23.31 16.91
N SER A 708 20.32 -23.56 16.13
CA SER A 708 21.70 -23.26 16.51
C SER A 708 22.50 -22.67 15.35
N THR A 709 23.76 -22.32 15.63
CA THR A 709 24.72 -21.87 14.61
C THR A 709 24.85 -22.85 13.44
N SER A 710 24.83 -24.17 13.72
CA SER A 710 24.87 -25.18 12.64
C SER A 710 23.64 -25.16 11.75
N SER A 711 22.46 -24.92 12.34
CA SER A 711 21.22 -24.79 11.58
C SER A 711 21.24 -23.52 10.71
N LEU A 712 21.74 -22.41 11.25
CA LEU A 712 21.91 -21.17 10.49
C LEU A 712 22.94 -21.36 9.36
N SER A 713 24.05 -22.02 9.60
CA SER A 713 25.06 -22.30 8.57
C SER A 713 24.52 -23.21 7.45
N ALA A 714 23.60 -24.13 7.76
CA ALA A 714 22.92 -24.93 6.75
C ALA A 714 22.03 -24.10 5.81
N MET A 715 21.65 -22.91 6.22
CA MET A 715 20.83 -21.96 5.46
C MET A 715 21.66 -20.96 4.64
N GLU A 716 22.99 -21.14 4.55
CA GLU A 716 23.91 -20.24 3.83
C GLU A 716 23.41 -19.84 2.42
N PRO A 717 22.84 -20.72 1.59
CA PRO A 717 22.37 -20.35 0.25
C PRO A 717 21.27 -19.29 0.23
N ILE A 718 20.49 -19.15 1.30
CA ILE A 718 19.36 -18.22 1.39
C ILE A 718 19.64 -16.98 2.24
N MET A 719 20.79 -16.92 2.89
CA MET A 719 21.10 -15.81 3.81
C MET A 719 21.05 -14.45 3.12
N MET A 720 21.47 -14.38 1.85
CA MET A 720 21.43 -13.13 1.08
C MET A 720 20.01 -12.61 0.77
N SER A 721 18.98 -13.47 0.82
CA SER A 721 17.59 -13.11 0.55
C SER A 721 16.77 -12.85 1.83
N LEU A 722 17.30 -13.19 3.02
CA LEU A 722 16.59 -13.04 4.27
C LEU A 722 16.35 -11.57 4.62
N LYS A 723 15.07 -11.26 4.89
CA LYS A 723 14.59 -9.96 5.37
C LYS A 723 14.19 -10.00 6.84
N THR A 724 13.74 -11.17 7.33
CA THR A 724 13.28 -11.31 8.71
C THR A 724 13.91 -12.55 9.34
N ILE A 725 14.53 -12.35 10.52
CA ILE A 725 15.01 -13.42 11.39
C ILE A 725 14.41 -13.28 12.78
N HIS A 726 13.73 -14.31 13.23
CA HIS A 726 13.17 -14.40 14.58
C HIS A 726 13.67 -15.68 15.25
N ILE A 727 14.48 -15.52 16.30
CA ILE A 727 14.96 -16.61 17.16
C ILE A 727 14.27 -16.51 18.52
N GLY A 728 13.33 -17.43 18.72
CA GLY A 728 12.54 -17.52 19.95
C GLY A 728 13.21 -18.31 21.06
N LEU A 729 12.39 -18.70 22.05
CA LEU A 729 12.84 -19.43 23.23
C LEU A 729 13.53 -20.77 22.85
N GLY A 730 14.68 -21.03 23.46
CA GLY A 730 15.44 -22.28 23.28
C GLY A 730 16.25 -22.36 21.99
N GLY A 731 16.22 -21.35 21.14
CA GLY A 731 17.17 -21.19 20.03
C GLY A 731 18.42 -20.45 20.54
N MET A 732 19.61 -20.88 20.16
CA MET A 732 20.85 -20.24 20.57
C MET A 732 21.81 -20.10 19.39
N LEU A 733 22.07 -18.86 18.99
CA LEU A 733 23.12 -18.53 18.05
C LEU A 733 24.39 -18.17 18.82
N GLY A 734 25.53 -18.67 18.37
CA GLY A 734 26.80 -18.26 18.96
C GLY A 734 27.18 -16.83 18.58
N GLU A 735 28.06 -16.19 19.37
CA GLU A 735 28.53 -14.83 19.14
C GLU A 735 29.12 -14.64 17.73
N ASP A 736 29.85 -15.63 17.21
CA ASP A 736 30.45 -15.57 15.87
C ASP A 736 29.41 -15.55 14.77
N ALA A 737 28.30 -16.28 14.92
CA ALA A 737 27.19 -16.25 13.95
C ALA A 737 26.47 -14.89 13.99
N LEU A 738 26.20 -14.37 15.20
CA LEU A 738 25.57 -13.05 15.35
C LEU A 738 26.46 -11.93 14.80
N ARG A 739 27.78 -12.01 15.00
CA ARG A 739 28.74 -11.04 14.46
C ARG A 739 28.78 -11.02 12.93
N LYS A 740 28.64 -12.19 12.31
CA LYS A 740 28.64 -12.31 10.84
C LYS A 740 27.29 -12.00 10.19
N LEU A 741 26.19 -11.99 10.98
CA LEU A 741 24.84 -11.82 10.48
C LEU A 741 24.65 -10.64 9.51
N PRO A 742 25.16 -9.41 9.79
CA PRO A 742 24.99 -8.30 8.87
C PRO A 742 25.68 -8.51 7.51
N SER A 743 26.83 -9.18 7.50
CA SER A 743 27.55 -9.44 6.25
C SER A 743 26.95 -10.59 5.44
N THR A 744 26.33 -11.56 6.11
CA THR A 744 25.70 -12.71 5.46
C THR A 744 24.25 -12.46 5.06
N CYS A 745 23.54 -11.59 5.79
CA CYS A 745 22.14 -11.23 5.55
C CYS A 745 21.96 -9.71 5.40
N PRO A 746 22.50 -9.09 4.35
CA PRO A 746 22.53 -7.63 4.21
C PRO A 746 21.14 -7.00 3.97
N LEU A 747 20.13 -7.79 3.60
CA LEU A 747 18.77 -7.34 3.33
C LEU A 747 17.85 -7.39 4.55
N LEU A 748 18.39 -7.66 5.75
CA LEU A 748 17.57 -7.74 6.96
C LEU A 748 16.86 -6.41 7.25
N GLU A 749 15.55 -6.52 7.34
CA GLU A 749 14.64 -5.45 7.76
C GLU A 749 14.16 -5.65 9.21
N LYS A 750 14.09 -6.92 9.67
CA LYS A 750 13.59 -7.27 11.00
C LYS A 750 14.47 -8.29 11.69
N ILE A 751 14.86 -7.96 12.93
CA ILE A 751 15.63 -8.84 13.83
C ILE A 751 14.90 -8.95 15.15
N ILE A 752 14.49 -10.16 15.50
CA ILE A 752 13.84 -10.48 16.78
C ILE A 752 14.63 -11.61 17.45
N LEU A 753 15.28 -11.29 18.56
CA LEU A 753 16.16 -12.22 19.27
C LEU A 753 15.70 -12.38 20.73
N HIS A 754 15.51 -13.63 21.16
CA HIS A 754 15.19 -13.95 22.54
C HIS A 754 16.32 -14.79 23.15
N PHE A 755 16.71 -14.48 24.40
CA PHE A 755 17.67 -15.23 25.21
C PHE A 755 19.05 -15.46 24.56
N GLN A 756 19.49 -14.54 23.68
CA GLN A 756 20.80 -14.61 23.05
C GLN A 756 21.87 -13.93 23.92
N VAL A 757 23.12 -14.35 23.73
CA VAL A 757 24.29 -13.65 24.30
C VAL A 757 24.77 -12.62 23.27
N ILE A 758 24.65 -11.33 23.57
CA ILE A 758 24.94 -10.23 22.67
C ILE A 758 25.88 -9.24 23.38
N SER A 759 27.02 -8.97 22.78
CA SER A 759 27.95 -7.93 23.22
C SER A 759 27.74 -6.60 22.48
N ASP A 760 28.26 -5.50 23.04
CA ASP A 760 28.26 -4.19 22.36
C ASP A 760 28.83 -4.24 20.95
N ALA A 761 29.91 -5.01 20.74
CA ALA A 761 30.54 -5.13 19.42
C ALA A 761 29.61 -5.78 18.40
N ILE A 762 28.82 -6.77 18.79
CA ILE A 762 27.83 -7.42 17.92
C ILE A 762 26.69 -6.47 17.59
N LEU A 763 26.13 -5.83 18.61
CA LEU A 763 25.02 -4.91 18.44
C LEU A 763 25.42 -3.69 17.61
N THR A 764 26.59 -3.10 17.87
CA THR A 764 27.16 -2.02 17.08
C THR A 764 27.29 -2.40 15.61
N ASN A 765 27.85 -3.59 15.33
CA ASN A 765 27.97 -4.09 13.95
C ASN A 765 26.61 -4.27 13.28
N MET A 766 25.61 -4.82 13.98
CA MET A 766 24.24 -4.96 13.43
C MET A 766 23.64 -3.61 13.08
N VAL A 767 23.65 -2.67 14.01
CA VAL A 767 23.02 -1.35 13.86
C VAL A 767 23.73 -0.49 12.80
N SER A 768 25.06 -0.55 12.73
CA SER A 768 25.84 0.27 11.77
C SER A 768 25.83 -0.29 10.35
N SER A 769 25.66 -1.62 10.18
CA SER A 769 25.78 -2.26 8.87
C SER A 769 24.43 -2.50 8.18
N LEU A 770 23.34 -2.66 8.94
CA LEU A 770 22.02 -2.96 8.40
C LEU A 770 21.21 -1.67 8.18
N VAL A 771 21.47 -0.98 7.09
CA VAL A 771 20.83 0.31 6.75
C VAL A 771 19.33 0.24 6.53
N ASN A 772 18.79 -0.94 6.20
CA ASN A 772 17.36 -1.17 5.95
C ASN A 772 16.62 -1.68 7.19
N LEU A 773 17.27 -1.77 8.35
CA LEU A 773 16.66 -2.33 9.56
C LEU A 773 15.50 -1.46 10.05
N GLN A 774 14.29 -2.01 10.02
CA GLN A 774 13.03 -1.38 10.42
C GLN A 774 12.59 -1.79 11.82
N GLU A 775 12.88 -3.03 12.22
CA GLU A 775 12.51 -3.58 13.52
C GLU A 775 13.70 -4.25 14.21
N LEU A 776 13.99 -3.81 15.44
CA LEU A 776 14.97 -4.43 16.33
C LEU A 776 14.31 -4.79 17.65
N SER A 777 14.20 -6.08 17.92
CA SER A 777 13.61 -6.62 19.14
C SER A 777 14.61 -7.52 19.85
N LEU A 778 15.10 -7.08 21.01
CA LEU A 778 16.00 -7.82 21.88
C LEU A 778 15.26 -8.14 23.18
N CYS A 779 14.96 -9.41 23.41
CA CYS A 779 14.15 -9.83 24.52
C CYS A 779 14.91 -10.81 25.40
N TYR A 780 15.14 -10.44 26.67
CA TYR A 780 15.85 -11.28 27.65
C TYR A 780 17.23 -11.74 27.18
N CYS A 781 17.89 -10.92 26.37
CA CYS A 781 19.25 -11.18 25.91
C CYS A 781 20.26 -10.87 27.03
N PHE A 782 21.37 -11.61 27.04
CA PHE A 782 22.44 -11.50 28.03
C PHE A 782 23.69 -10.90 27.39
N GLY A 783 24.57 -10.35 28.19
CA GLY A 783 25.85 -9.81 27.75
C GLY A 783 26.04 -8.34 28.10
N ASP A 784 27.23 -7.83 27.77
CA ASP A 784 27.61 -6.46 28.10
C ASP A 784 27.16 -5.51 27.01
N ILE A 785 25.91 -5.07 27.10
CA ILE A 785 25.34 -4.04 26.21
C ILE A 785 25.40 -2.69 26.92
N SER A 786 25.91 -1.68 26.22
CA SER A 786 25.99 -0.31 26.73
C SER A 786 25.37 0.68 25.72
N MET A 787 25.29 1.95 26.11
CA MET A 787 24.80 3.01 25.22
C MET A 787 25.65 3.21 23.97
N SER A 788 26.91 2.77 23.97
CA SER A 788 27.80 2.88 22.81
C SER A 788 27.23 2.23 21.55
N SER A 789 26.48 1.16 21.69
CA SER A 789 25.81 0.43 20.61
C SER A 789 24.71 1.24 19.90
N PHE A 790 24.12 2.24 20.56
CA PHE A 790 22.99 3.01 20.05
C PHE A 790 23.41 4.44 19.60
N LYS A 791 24.68 4.73 19.48
CA LYS A 791 25.20 6.05 19.04
C LYS A 791 25.15 6.25 17.53
N PHE A 792 24.74 5.26 16.77
CA PHE A 792 24.64 5.33 15.31
C PHE A 792 23.26 5.79 14.87
N SER A 793 23.20 6.53 13.78
CA SER A 793 21.93 6.98 13.20
C SER A 793 21.19 5.81 12.55
N MET A 794 19.99 5.51 13.04
CA MET A 794 19.12 4.43 12.58
C MET A 794 17.84 5.03 11.97
N GLN A 795 17.98 5.65 10.80
CA GLN A 795 16.88 6.38 10.17
C GLN A 795 15.73 5.47 9.69
N SER A 796 16.02 4.22 9.34
CA SER A 796 15.03 3.25 8.89
C SER A 796 14.25 2.59 10.03
N LEU A 797 14.75 2.69 11.28
CA LEU A 797 14.17 2.01 12.42
C LEU A 797 12.85 2.65 12.83
N THR A 798 11.78 1.86 12.74
CA THR A 798 10.40 2.25 13.12
C THR A 798 9.91 1.56 14.38
N LYS A 799 10.49 0.39 14.73
CA LYS A 799 10.11 -0.41 15.89
C LYS A 799 11.33 -0.80 16.69
N LEU A 800 11.32 -0.43 17.97
CA LEU A 800 12.37 -0.80 18.91
C LEU A 800 11.78 -1.46 20.15
N ARG A 801 12.26 -2.67 20.46
CA ARG A 801 11.84 -3.43 21.62
C ARG A 801 13.04 -3.92 22.40
N LEU A 802 13.20 -3.46 23.65
CA LEU A 802 14.28 -3.82 24.56
C LEU A 802 13.69 -4.36 25.87
N GLU A 803 13.64 -5.69 26.01
CA GLU A 803 13.05 -6.33 27.15
C GLU A 803 14.13 -6.94 28.02
N ARG A 804 14.34 -6.39 29.24
CA ARG A 804 15.36 -6.80 30.24
C ARG A 804 16.79 -6.86 29.68
N VAL A 805 17.08 -6.02 28.71
CA VAL A 805 18.39 -5.94 28.04
C VAL A 805 19.16 -4.70 28.51
N THR A 806 18.45 -3.65 28.88
CA THR A 806 19.02 -2.35 29.22
C THR A 806 18.66 -1.88 30.65
N PRO A 807 18.95 -2.67 31.70
CA PRO A 807 18.61 -2.30 33.08
C PRO A 807 19.38 -1.07 33.58
N TRP A 808 20.48 -0.70 32.94
CA TRP A 808 21.33 0.45 33.20
C TRP A 808 20.84 1.74 32.53
N MET A 809 19.86 1.67 31.59
CA MET A 809 19.41 2.82 30.81
C MET A 809 18.90 3.96 31.69
N THR A 810 19.49 5.13 31.53
CA THR A 810 19.12 6.38 32.20
C THR A 810 18.35 7.31 31.26
N ASN A 811 17.82 8.39 31.80
CA ASN A 811 17.16 9.43 30.99
C ASN A 811 18.11 10.07 29.98
N ALA A 812 19.40 10.21 30.30
CA ALA A 812 20.40 10.75 29.36
C ALA A 812 20.62 9.79 28.18
N ASP A 813 20.65 8.48 28.43
CA ASP A 813 20.77 7.45 27.40
C ASP A 813 19.55 7.43 26.49
N LEU A 814 18.36 7.59 27.07
CA LEU A 814 17.09 7.68 26.33
C LEU A 814 17.05 8.91 25.40
N LEU A 815 17.60 10.03 25.87
CA LEU A 815 17.73 11.24 25.04
C LEU A 815 18.66 11.00 23.82
N ILE A 816 19.81 10.37 24.02
CA ILE A 816 20.72 10.02 22.92
C ILE A 816 20.04 9.06 21.93
N LEU A 817 19.31 8.08 22.45
CA LEU A 817 18.56 7.15 21.62
C LEU A 817 17.53 7.87 20.74
N SER A 818 16.80 8.85 21.30
CA SER A 818 15.81 9.62 20.55
C SER A 818 16.43 10.48 19.43
N GLN A 819 17.63 10.93 19.59
CA GLN A 819 18.37 11.68 18.56
C GLN A 819 18.82 10.78 17.38
N ASN A 820 19.12 9.52 17.66
CA ASN A 820 19.65 8.58 16.68
C ASN A 820 18.57 7.76 15.96
N CYS A 821 17.38 7.57 16.57
CA CYS A 821 16.24 6.80 16.02
C CYS A 821 15.01 7.69 15.85
N LYS A 822 15.07 8.71 15.02
CA LYS A 822 14.01 9.76 14.93
C LYS A 822 12.65 9.27 14.43
N ASN A 823 12.62 8.16 13.70
CA ASN A 823 11.44 7.68 12.98
C ASN A 823 10.68 6.57 13.72
N LEU A 824 10.91 6.40 15.02
CA LEU A 824 10.20 5.37 15.79
C LEU A 824 8.69 5.63 15.84
N VAL A 825 7.95 4.57 15.56
CA VAL A 825 6.48 4.48 15.62
C VAL A 825 6.05 3.59 16.79
N GLU A 826 6.86 2.59 17.14
CA GLU A 826 6.59 1.68 18.26
C GLU A 826 7.81 1.58 19.15
N LEU A 827 7.62 1.82 20.45
CA LEU A 827 8.64 1.70 21.49
C LEU A 827 8.17 0.77 22.60
N SER A 828 8.95 -0.27 22.90
CA SER A 828 8.71 -1.18 24.02
C SER A 828 9.97 -1.30 24.89
N LEU A 829 9.88 -0.89 26.14
CA LEU A 829 10.92 -1.01 27.14
C LEU A 829 10.41 -1.83 28.32
N LEU A 830 11.17 -2.85 28.73
CA LEU A 830 10.88 -3.65 29.91
C LEU A 830 12.12 -3.78 30.79
N GLY A 831 11.97 -3.43 32.07
CA GLY A 831 13.02 -3.63 33.05
C GLY A 831 14.14 -2.61 33.00
N CYS A 832 13.80 -1.33 32.88
CA CYS A 832 14.74 -0.19 32.94
C CYS A 832 14.52 0.61 34.22
N PRO A 833 14.92 0.11 35.40
CA PRO A 833 14.60 0.72 36.70
C PRO A 833 15.28 2.08 36.93
N SER A 834 16.33 2.42 36.19
CA SER A 834 17.04 3.68 36.28
C SER A 834 16.36 4.86 35.58
N LEU A 835 15.31 4.61 34.85
CA LEU A 835 14.46 5.68 34.30
C LEU A 835 13.60 6.29 35.42
N ASN A 836 13.34 7.60 35.33
CA ASN A 836 12.47 8.28 36.27
C ASN A 836 11.26 8.93 35.54
N SER A 837 10.47 9.77 36.23
CA SER A 837 9.30 10.44 35.66
C SER A 837 9.61 11.29 34.41
N ASP A 838 10.83 11.85 34.32
CA ASP A 838 11.21 12.72 33.17
C ASP A 838 11.42 11.87 31.89
N SER A 839 11.60 10.56 32.02
CA SER A 839 11.72 9.66 30.88
C SER A 839 10.48 9.72 29.97
N GLN A 840 9.28 9.89 30.57
CA GLN A 840 8.04 9.98 29.83
C GLN A 840 7.97 11.24 28.95
N GLU A 841 8.51 12.35 29.49
CA GLU A 841 8.63 13.61 28.76
C GLU A 841 9.66 13.50 27.63
N ILE A 842 10.82 12.88 27.89
CA ILE A 842 11.85 12.61 26.88
C ILE A 842 11.29 11.75 25.75
N ILE A 843 10.55 10.68 26.05
CA ILE A 843 9.93 9.82 25.05
C ILE A 843 8.96 10.62 24.19
N SER A 844 8.08 11.38 24.79
CA SER A 844 7.04 12.10 24.08
C SER A 844 7.58 13.23 23.18
N HIS A 845 8.62 13.92 23.63
CA HIS A 845 9.27 15.00 22.84
C HIS A 845 10.25 14.44 21.81
N GLY A 846 10.94 13.35 22.15
CA GLY A 846 11.90 12.70 21.23
C GLY A 846 11.23 12.00 20.06
N TRP A 847 10.04 11.43 20.30
CA TRP A 847 9.28 10.70 19.28
C TRP A 847 7.80 11.11 19.26
N PRO A 848 7.47 12.31 18.83
CA PRO A 848 6.07 12.79 18.83
C PRO A 848 5.15 12.01 17.90
N GLY A 849 5.71 11.16 17.00
CA GLY A 849 4.99 10.30 16.07
C GLY A 849 4.70 8.89 16.59
N LEU A 850 5.01 8.58 17.86
CA LEU A 850 4.72 7.26 18.40
C LEU A 850 3.23 6.94 18.37
N VAL A 851 2.93 5.74 17.87
CA VAL A 851 1.60 5.13 17.84
C VAL A 851 1.44 4.13 18.99
N SER A 852 2.51 3.41 19.36
CA SER A 852 2.48 2.44 20.46
C SER A 852 3.65 2.67 21.42
N ILE A 853 3.35 2.71 22.72
CA ILE A 853 4.30 2.85 23.82
C ILE A 853 4.02 1.79 24.87
N HIS A 854 4.99 0.92 25.10
CA HIS A 854 4.96 -0.08 26.15
C HIS A 854 6.11 0.15 27.12
N LEU A 855 5.78 0.51 28.36
CA LEU A 855 6.72 0.65 29.45
C LEU A 855 6.33 -0.27 30.60
N GLU A 856 7.17 -1.23 30.91
CA GLU A 856 6.95 -2.17 32.01
C GLU A 856 8.19 -2.26 32.88
N GLU A 857 8.01 -2.13 34.17
CA GLU A 857 9.12 -2.08 35.13
C GLU A 857 10.19 -1.01 34.79
N CYS A 858 9.74 0.13 34.26
CA CYS A 858 10.59 1.23 33.81
C CYS A 858 10.45 2.41 34.76
N GLY A 859 11.12 2.32 35.91
CA GLY A 859 11.21 3.38 36.90
C GLY A 859 9.86 3.83 37.47
N GLU A 860 9.81 5.08 37.93
CA GLU A 860 8.61 5.67 38.52
C GLU A 860 7.70 6.26 37.45
N VAL A 861 6.41 5.90 37.47
CA VAL A 861 5.38 6.46 36.62
C VAL A 861 4.53 7.44 37.44
N THR A 862 4.54 8.71 37.07
CA THR A 862 3.79 9.78 37.74
C THR A 862 2.63 10.28 36.87
N SER A 863 1.67 11.00 37.49
CA SER A 863 0.59 11.63 36.72
C SER A 863 1.10 12.63 35.68
N ASN A 864 2.12 13.42 36.03
CA ASN A 864 2.72 14.39 35.12
C ASN A 864 3.43 13.70 33.94
N GLY A 865 4.15 12.60 34.22
CA GLY A 865 4.79 11.80 33.16
C GLY A 865 3.77 11.16 32.21
N VAL A 866 2.65 10.64 32.73
CA VAL A 866 1.56 10.13 31.89
C VAL A 866 0.94 11.25 31.07
N SER A 867 0.77 12.44 31.63
CA SER A 867 0.29 13.62 30.90
C SER A 867 1.20 14.00 29.72
N ALA A 868 2.52 13.82 29.87
CA ALA A 868 3.47 14.06 28.77
C ALA A 868 3.23 13.19 27.54
N PHE A 869 2.73 11.95 27.69
CA PHE A 869 2.42 11.10 26.55
C PHE A 869 1.28 11.62 25.67
N PHE A 870 0.41 12.49 26.19
CA PHE A 870 -0.60 13.15 25.35
C PHE A 870 0.00 14.14 24.35
N TYR A 871 1.29 14.43 24.46
CA TYR A 871 2.03 15.14 23.42
C TYR A 871 2.22 14.28 22.15
N CYS A 872 2.25 12.96 22.28
CA CYS A 872 2.24 12.02 21.16
C CYS A 872 0.83 11.91 20.58
N LYS A 873 0.48 12.84 19.68
CA LYS A 873 -0.89 12.97 19.15
C LYS A 873 -1.35 11.81 18.27
N ALA A 874 -0.42 10.96 17.84
CA ALA A 874 -0.70 9.75 17.09
C ALA A 874 -0.87 8.49 17.97
N LEU A 875 -0.74 8.63 19.30
CA LEU A 875 -0.74 7.50 20.22
C LEU A 875 -2.08 6.78 20.23
N GLU A 876 -2.08 5.51 19.88
CA GLU A 876 -3.22 4.61 19.88
C GLU A 876 -3.14 3.55 20.97
N ASP A 877 -1.93 3.13 21.34
CA ASP A 877 -1.69 2.06 22.29
C ASP A 877 -0.69 2.49 23.36
N LEU A 878 -1.12 2.47 24.62
CA LEU A 878 -0.32 2.84 25.77
C LEU A 878 -0.41 1.76 26.85
N LEU A 879 0.67 1.01 27.05
CA LEU A 879 0.80 0.05 28.13
C LEU A 879 1.82 0.53 29.16
N LEU A 880 1.35 0.82 30.38
CA LEU A 880 2.18 1.20 31.50
C LEU A 880 1.98 0.17 32.63
N ARG A 881 3.02 -0.56 33.02
CA ARG A 881 3.00 -1.49 34.14
C ARG A 881 4.15 -1.21 35.09
N HIS A 882 3.83 -1.07 36.36
CA HIS A 882 4.81 -0.87 37.43
C HIS A 882 4.75 -2.01 38.41
N ASN A 883 5.93 -2.49 38.89
CA ASN A 883 6.04 -3.56 39.89
C ASN A 883 5.58 -3.09 41.26
N GLY A 884 4.58 -3.73 41.82
CA GLY A 884 4.24 -3.71 43.23
C GLY A 884 3.12 -2.81 43.71
N HIS A 885 2.84 -1.70 43.06
CA HIS A 885 1.67 -0.87 43.39
C HIS A 885 0.97 -0.54 42.08
N GLY A 886 -0.14 -1.23 41.81
CA GLY A 886 -0.90 -1.01 40.60
C GLY A 886 -1.20 0.47 40.43
N LEU A 887 -0.91 1.00 39.26
CA LEU A 887 -1.34 2.35 38.85
C LEU A 887 -2.79 2.48 39.22
N GLN A 888 -3.08 3.35 40.20
CA GLN A 888 -4.45 3.59 40.57
C GLN A 888 -5.13 4.13 39.31
N ARG A 889 -6.25 3.55 38.92
CA ARG A 889 -7.05 3.99 37.75
C ARG A 889 -7.27 5.50 37.72
N ASN A 890 -7.20 6.15 38.89
CA ASN A 890 -7.27 7.59 39.07
C ASN A 890 -6.14 8.39 38.39
N PHE A 891 -4.94 7.82 38.16
CA PHE A 891 -3.85 8.54 37.48
C PHE A 891 -4.19 8.86 36.02
N ILE A 892 -4.72 7.88 35.29
CA ILE A 892 -5.08 8.09 33.88
C ILE A 892 -6.24 9.08 33.77
N PHE A 893 -7.24 8.98 34.65
CA PHE A 893 -8.36 9.94 34.66
C PHE A 893 -7.92 11.33 35.05
N LYS A 894 -7.00 11.48 36.01
CA LYS A 894 -6.46 12.78 36.43
C LYS A 894 -5.62 13.40 35.30
N ALA A 895 -4.74 12.64 34.68
CA ALA A 895 -3.94 13.08 33.55
C ALA A 895 -4.80 13.47 32.33
N ALA A 896 -5.91 12.76 32.10
CA ALA A 896 -6.82 13.09 31.00
C ALA A 896 -7.74 14.30 31.29
N SER A 897 -7.86 14.70 32.55
CA SER A 897 -8.65 15.91 32.97
C SER A 897 -7.83 17.18 33.02
N GLU A 898 -6.51 17.06 33.19
CA GLU A 898 -5.53 18.16 33.08
C GLU A 898 -5.12 18.36 31.59
#